data_9039758f21c1a9a4fdcf98e77a5069ce
#
_entry.id   9039758f21c1a9a4fdcf98e77a5069ce
#
_cell.length_a   1.000
_cell.length_b   1.000
_cell.length_c   1.000
_cell.angle_alpha   90.00
_cell.angle_beta   90.00
_cell.angle_gamma   90.00
#
_symmetry.space_group_name_H-M   'P 1'
#
loop_
_entity.id
_entity.type
_entity.pdbx_description
1 polymer ?
#
loop_
_entity_poly.entity_id
_entity_poly.type
_entity_poly.pdbx_seq_one_letter_code
_entity_poly.pdbx_strand_id
1 'polypeptide(L)'
;ARALSRIADPAALELLKKSLADEDAEVVAWSAYGLGYGCKGNEAATVRALVGRAATLSVTKIDRSGPLDWGASFADALGRCGNAEAEATLRAWLDIDDKSEAAALALGRMASRRKRLDDASIVALLDAASRPDKPVASALLAFTRIDAGSDMIKARLFNVANDALSDSAGARRSFAVRALGRVGDAAVPALSKVLREPSFTVTERSDAARELARIGEAGQVELRKSLAAFVPKPETRATLKGAELAPLRVVLDSLALPIRDAKPALDEIASIELPKGDPAFARRLIGLRCRAASLLAGEGITQPKLVACDPDPEGVAGRLALLEVLARGKLTGTRFTRFKELVESKAPLVRQAALEQLGSHPEVAEPESILAKALRAPDAGTVATAAQVIASYPDRAAERRTRTTATEAVDGSTPAPEPIKPHASIVDALTTAFTLQRAPDSTEVWTALTDAAGALQILSFKPKLDAFCKSPNPALRQHAEKALRVMGEQKRECKAEGPAPRPSELDHLVSDKVTLVFETDSGEVKLSLDPALAPVAVTRFVDLARSGFFEKVRVHRVVPGFVVQLGDPGGDGYGGAGKAPLACETSPISFDPLSVGVALAGRDTGSSQLFVTLAAFPHLDGDYALIGRAEPGWERIAQGDVVQRVRVLPP
;
A
#
# COMPACT_ATOMS: atom_id res chain seq x y z
N ALA A 1 -12.69 10.46 -24.98
CA ALA A 1 -11.38 10.46 -24.33
C ALA A 1 -11.42 9.68 -23.00
N ARG A 2 -12.29 10.07 -22.03
CA ARG A 2 -12.36 9.46 -20.68
C ARG A 2 -12.51 7.94 -20.71
N ALA A 3 -13.43 7.37 -21.49
CA ALA A 3 -13.61 5.93 -21.62
C ALA A 3 -12.38 5.27 -22.26
N LEU A 4 -11.85 5.84 -23.35
CA LEU A 4 -10.67 5.32 -24.02
C LEU A 4 -9.43 5.29 -23.11
N SER A 5 -9.25 6.32 -22.28
CA SER A 5 -8.11 6.38 -21.34
C SER A 5 -8.14 5.28 -20.28
N ARG A 6 -9.31 4.71 -19.99
CA ARG A 6 -9.52 3.62 -19.01
C ARG A 6 -9.41 2.23 -19.61
N ILE A 7 -9.59 2.08 -20.93
CA ILE A 7 -9.59 0.78 -21.63
C ILE A 7 -8.17 0.18 -21.73
N ALA A 8 -7.12 1.02 -21.83
CA ALA A 8 -5.72 0.60 -21.95
C ALA A 8 -5.44 -0.38 -23.11
N ASP A 9 -6.20 -0.30 -24.20
CA ASP A 9 -6.02 -1.07 -25.42
C ASP A 9 -5.11 -0.34 -26.41
N PRO A 10 -4.20 -1.00 -27.13
CA PRO A 10 -3.37 -0.37 -28.17
C PRO A 10 -4.16 0.42 -29.23
N ALA A 11 -5.36 -0.07 -29.63
CA ALA A 11 -6.22 0.65 -30.57
C ALA A 11 -6.76 1.97 -29.97
N ALA A 12 -7.00 2.01 -28.66
CA ALA A 12 -7.41 3.24 -27.98
C ALA A 12 -6.31 4.31 -28.00
N LEU A 13 -5.03 3.93 -27.99
CA LEU A 13 -3.92 4.88 -28.02
C LEU A 13 -3.87 5.72 -29.29
N GLU A 14 -4.16 5.15 -30.45
CA GLU A 14 -4.20 5.89 -31.70
C GLU A 14 -5.37 6.89 -31.74
N LEU A 15 -6.51 6.51 -31.14
CA LEU A 15 -7.64 7.44 -30.98
C LEU A 15 -7.31 8.57 -29.99
N LEU A 16 -6.68 8.25 -28.89
CA LEU A 16 -6.23 9.23 -27.89
C LEU A 16 -5.20 10.21 -28.46
N LYS A 17 -4.26 9.75 -29.31
CA LYS A 17 -3.32 10.63 -30.02
C LYS A 17 -4.07 11.63 -30.93
N LYS A 18 -5.09 11.18 -31.66
CA LYS A 18 -5.92 12.06 -32.47
C LYS A 18 -6.69 13.07 -31.61
N SER A 19 -7.23 12.62 -30.48
CA SER A 19 -7.99 13.47 -29.54
C SER A 19 -7.11 14.50 -28.80
N LEU A 20 -5.78 14.41 -28.85
CA LEU A 20 -4.91 15.50 -28.39
C LEU A 20 -5.07 16.79 -29.20
N ALA A 21 -5.55 16.69 -30.45
CA ALA A 21 -5.81 17.85 -31.31
C ALA A 21 -7.16 18.53 -31.03
N ASP A 22 -7.96 18.02 -30.11
CA ASP A 22 -9.26 18.58 -29.76
C ASP A 22 -9.14 20.00 -29.18
N GLU A 23 -10.22 20.78 -29.28
CA GLU A 23 -10.33 22.13 -28.73
C GLU A 23 -10.82 22.14 -27.27
N ASP A 24 -11.46 21.05 -26.83
CA ASP A 24 -11.93 20.86 -25.47
C ASP A 24 -10.79 20.45 -24.55
N ALA A 25 -10.49 21.29 -23.56
CA ALA A 25 -9.40 21.07 -22.60
C ALA A 25 -9.56 19.77 -21.80
N GLU A 26 -10.80 19.35 -21.49
CA GLU A 26 -11.06 18.11 -20.77
C GLU A 26 -10.76 16.89 -21.66
N VAL A 27 -11.16 16.93 -22.93
CA VAL A 27 -10.83 15.87 -23.91
C VAL A 27 -9.32 15.74 -24.05
N VAL A 28 -8.61 16.86 -24.15
CA VAL A 28 -7.14 16.88 -24.25
C VAL A 28 -6.49 16.33 -22.98
N ALA A 29 -6.95 16.73 -21.78
CA ALA A 29 -6.43 16.25 -20.51
C ALA A 29 -6.62 14.73 -20.34
N TRP A 30 -7.80 14.20 -20.64
CA TRP A 30 -8.05 12.76 -20.62
C TRP A 30 -7.23 12.02 -21.67
N SER A 31 -7.00 12.60 -22.83
CA SER A 31 -6.19 11.98 -23.88
C SER A 31 -4.73 11.87 -23.44
N ALA A 32 -4.17 12.93 -22.89
CA ALA A 32 -2.80 12.92 -22.33
C ALA A 32 -2.67 11.88 -21.23
N TYR A 33 -3.60 11.85 -20.28
CA TYR A 33 -3.63 10.86 -19.19
C TYR A 33 -3.63 9.42 -19.71
N GLY A 34 -4.52 9.08 -20.65
CA GLY A 34 -4.61 7.74 -21.24
C GLY A 34 -3.36 7.34 -22.02
N LEU A 35 -2.74 8.28 -22.74
CA LEU A 35 -1.48 8.06 -23.44
C LEU A 35 -0.33 7.74 -22.47
N GLY A 36 -0.30 8.39 -21.30
CA GLY A 36 0.67 8.08 -20.26
C GLY A 36 0.56 6.65 -19.72
N TYR A 37 -0.66 6.14 -19.61
CA TYR A 37 -0.90 4.75 -19.20
C TYR A 37 -0.45 3.73 -20.23
N GLY A 38 -0.68 4.00 -21.50
CA GLY A 38 -0.42 3.08 -22.61
C GLY A 38 0.94 3.29 -23.29
N CYS A 39 1.84 4.11 -22.75
CA CYS A 39 3.07 4.47 -23.48
C CYS A 39 4.13 3.37 -23.51
N LYS A 40 4.02 2.29 -22.74
CA LYS A 40 5.01 1.20 -22.72
C LYS A 40 5.18 0.60 -24.12
N GLY A 41 6.43 0.62 -24.62
CA GLY A 41 6.80 0.17 -25.96
C GLY A 41 6.62 1.23 -27.08
N ASN A 42 6.04 2.41 -26.74
CA ASN A 42 5.83 3.54 -27.65
C ASN A 42 6.28 4.87 -27.03
N GLU A 43 7.18 4.84 -26.06
CA GLU A 43 7.53 5.98 -25.22
C GLU A 43 7.96 7.20 -26.04
N ALA A 44 8.89 7.01 -27.00
CA ALA A 44 9.43 8.11 -27.80
C ALA A 44 8.38 8.81 -28.68
N ALA A 45 7.48 8.05 -29.29
CA ALA A 45 6.42 8.61 -30.14
C ALA A 45 5.35 9.32 -29.29
N THR A 46 5.01 8.74 -28.14
CA THR A 46 4.02 9.31 -27.20
C THR A 46 4.56 10.60 -26.60
N VAL A 47 5.80 10.62 -26.12
CA VAL A 47 6.43 11.82 -25.55
C VAL A 47 6.48 12.95 -26.57
N ARG A 48 6.92 12.71 -27.80
CA ARG A 48 6.92 13.73 -28.85
C ARG A 48 5.53 14.32 -29.12
N ALA A 49 4.50 13.47 -29.17
CA ALA A 49 3.12 13.95 -29.37
C ALA A 49 2.64 14.83 -28.18
N LEU A 50 2.94 14.41 -26.94
CA LEU A 50 2.60 15.17 -25.73
C LEU A 50 3.35 16.51 -25.68
N VAL A 51 4.67 16.51 -25.88
CA VAL A 51 5.50 17.73 -25.84
C VAL A 51 5.08 18.70 -26.94
N GLY A 52 4.88 18.23 -28.19
CA GLY A 52 4.41 19.04 -29.30
C GLY A 52 3.06 19.69 -29.02
N ARG A 53 2.10 18.95 -28.48
CA ARG A 53 0.79 19.50 -28.12
C ARG A 53 0.88 20.48 -26.95
N ALA A 54 1.62 20.15 -25.90
CA ALA A 54 1.81 21.02 -24.75
C ALA A 54 2.39 22.39 -25.14
N ALA A 55 3.31 22.44 -26.10
CA ALA A 55 3.87 23.68 -26.62
C ALA A 55 2.80 24.57 -27.30
N THR A 56 1.89 23.98 -28.07
CA THR A 56 0.77 24.74 -28.70
C THR A 56 -0.25 25.20 -27.68
N LEU A 57 -0.57 24.41 -26.68
CA LEU A 57 -1.54 24.75 -25.62
C LEU A 57 -1.05 25.89 -24.73
N SER A 58 0.26 26.06 -24.56
CA SER A 58 0.84 27.11 -23.73
C SER A 58 0.59 28.52 -24.27
N VAL A 59 0.30 28.66 -25.58
CA VAL A 59 0.02 29.94 -26.25
C VAL A 59 -1.44 30.13 -26.58
N THR A 60 -2.29 29.11 -26.42
CA THR A 60 -3.74 29.18 -26.71
C THR A 60 -4.51 29.50 -25.44
N LYS A 61 -5.50 30.41 -25.52
CA LYS A 61 -6.47 30.61 -24.43
C LYS A 61 -7.44 29.42 -24.44
N ILE A 62 -7.22 28.49 -23.54
CA ILE A 62 -8.10 27.34 -23.32
C ILE A 62 -9.01 27.66 -22.15
N ASP A 63 -10.29 27.32 -22.28
CA ASP A 63 -11.23 27.38 -21.17
C ASP A 63 -10.80 26.41 -20.07
N ARG A 64 -10.44 26.96 -18.90
CA ARG A 64 -9.99 26.22 -17.73
C ARG A 64 -11.12 25.95 -16.72
N SER A 65 -12.36 26.11 -17.13
CA SER A 65 -13.54 25.95 -16.25
C SER A 65 -13.83 24.50 -15.85
N GLY A 66 -13.18 23.51 -16.49
CA GLY A 66 -13.33 22.08 -16.19
C GLY A 66 -12.57 21.64 -14.93
N PRO A 67 -12.95 20.49 -14.35
CA PRO A 67 -12.34 19.96 -13.11
C PRO A 67 -10.91 19.42 -13.32
N LEU A 68 -10.44 19.33 -14.56
CA LEU A 68 -9.13 18.75 -14.90
C LEU A 68 -8.14 19.81 -15.37
N ASP A 69 -7.00 19.84 -14.72
CA ASP A 69 -5.82 20.58 -15.18
C ASP A 69 -5.11 19.78 -16.29
N TRP A 70 -5.08 20.34 -17.52
CA TRP A 70 -4.37 19.72 -18.62
C TRP A 70 -2.85 19.65 -18.36
N GLY A 71 -2.28 20.67 -17.70
CA GLY A 71 -0.85 20.70 -17.37
C GLY A 71 -0.47 19.54 -16.45
N ALA A 72 -1.28 19.28 -15.44
CA ALA A 72 -1.10 18.13 -14.54
C ALA A 72 -1.24 16.79 -15.28
N SER A 73 -2.21 16.66 -16.19
CA SER A 73 -2.41 15.44 -16.99
C SER A 73 -1.25 15.16 -17.92
N PHE A 74 -0.68 16.20 -18.55
CA PHE A 74 0.50 16.08 -19.40
C PHE A 74 1.76 15.75 -18.58
N ALA A 75 1.95 16.40 -17.44
CA ALA A 75 3.07 16.11 -16.55
C ALA A 75 3.03 14.65 -16.06
N ASP A 76 1.87 14.17 -15.61
CA ASP A 76 1.69 12.76 -15.21
C ASP A 76 2.03 11.80 -16.35
N ALA A 77 1.55 12.07 -17.56
CA ALA A 77 1.82 11.25 -18.75
C ALA A 77 3.32 11.22 -19.10
N LEU A 78 3.99 12.37 -19.09
CA LEU A 78 5.43 12.47 -19.32
C LEU A 78 6.23 11.71 -18.23
N GLY A 79 5.83 11.84 -16.97
CA GLY A 79 6.44 11.10 -15.85
C GLY A 79 6.25 9.58 -15.95
N ARG A 80 5.13 9.13 -16.52
CA ARG A 80 4.86 7.71 -16.79
C ARG A 80 5.67 7.16 -17.96
N CYS A 81 5.80 7.92 -19.04
CA CYS A 81 6.59 7.53 -20.21
C CYS A 81 8.12 7.55 -19.95
N GLY A 82 8.61 8.56 -19.25
CA GLY A 82 9.90 8.54 -18.58
C GLY A 82 11.15 8.45 -19.47
N ASN A 83 11.21 9.08 -20.65
CA ASN A 83 12.45 9.19 -21.45
C ASN A 83 13.21 10.51 -21.17
N ALA A 84 14.40 10.71 -21.77
CA ALA A 84 15.21 11.90 -21.56
C ALA A 84 14.53 13.20 -22.04
N GLU A 85 13.75 13.16 -23.12
CA GLU A 85 12.99 14.30 -23.64
C GLU A 85 11.87 14.71 -22.66
N ALA A 86 11.17 13.72 -22.09
CA ALA A 86 10.17 13.96 -21.05
C ALA A 86 10.80 14.58 -19.80
N GLU A 87 11.97 14.09 -19.36
CA GLU A 87 12.70 14.64 -18.22
C GLU A 87 13.11 16.09 -18.44
N ALA A 88 13.70 16.40 -19.62
CA ALA A 88 14.08 17.75 -19.97
C ALA A 88 12.89 18.72 -20.02
N THR A 89 11.76 18.27 -20.56
CA THR A 89 10.52 19.05 -20.60
C THR A 89 9.97 19.32 -19.20
N LEU A 90 9.89 18.29 -18.36
CA LEU A 90 9.42 18.44 -16.97
C LEU A 90 10.34 19.35 -16.16
N ARG A 91 11.66 19.26 -16.37
CA ARG A 91 12.63 20.17 -15.74
C ARG A 91 12.37 21.62 -16.14
N ALA A 92 12.13 21.90 -17.42
CA ALA A 92 11.79 23.25 -17.88
C ALA A 92 10.46 23.73 -17.30
N TRP A 93 9.49 22.84 -17.04
CA TRP A 93 8.21 23.19 -16.45
C TRP A 93 8.28 23.52 -14.94
N LEU A 94 9.36 23.16 -14.27
CA LEU A 94 9.57 23.59 -12.89
C LEU A 94 9.57 25.13 -12.77
N ASP A 95 9.99 25.85 -13.83
CA ASP A 95 10.04 27.32 -13.85
C ASP A 95 8.73 27.98 -14.29
N ILE A 96 7.68 27.20 -14.57
CA ILE A 96 6.37 27.68 -14.97
C ILE A 96 5.41 27.48 -13.81
N ASP A 97 4.93 28.58 -13.25
CA ASP A 97 4.16 28.60 -12.00
C ASP A 97 2.97 27.65 -11.93
N ASP A 98 2.17 27.59 -13.01
CA ASP A 98 0.99 26.74 -13.09
C ASP A 98 1.28 25.27 -13.39
N LYS A 99 2.53 24.91 -13.64
CA LYS A 99 2.96 23.54 -13.96
C LYS A 99 3.99 22.96 -12.99
N SER A 100 4.62 23.80 -12.18
CA SER A 100 5.77 23.45 -11.36
C SER A 100 5.50 22.32 -10.37
N GLU A 101 4.35 22.34 -9.68
CA GLU A 101 3.96 21.27 -8.76
C GLU A 101 3.75 19.93 -9.47
N ALA A 102 3.02 19.95 -10.59
CA ALA A 102 2.79 18.75 -11.38
C ALA A 102 4.08 18.19 -12.01
N ALA A 103 4.98 19.08 -12.47
CA ALA A 103 6.27 18.69 -13.02
C ALA A 103 7.16 18.04 -11.96
N ALA A 104 7.20 18.59 -10.75
CA ALA A 104 7.96 18.02 -9.64
C ALA A 104 7.44 16.62 -9.23
N LEU A 105 6.11 16.44 -9.15
CA LEU A 105 5.49 15.13 -8.91
C LEU A 105 5.85 14.12 -10.00
N ALA A 106 5.80 14.54 -11.26
CA ALA A 106 6.12 13.70 -12.42
C ALA A 106 7.60 13.28 -12.44
N LEU A 107 8.53 14.19 -12.10
CA LEU A 107 9.95 13.86 -11.94
C LEU A 107 10.16 12.86 -10.79
N GLY A 108 9.46 13.01 -9.66
CA GLY A 108 9.47 12.04 -8.57
C GLY A 108 8.94 10.66 -8.99
N ARG A 109 7.90 10.60 -9.82
CA ARG A 109 7.37 9.35 -10.40
C ARG A 109 8.40 8.71 -11.35
N MET A 110 9.03 9.50 -12.18
CA MET A 110 10.09 9.05 -13.09
C MET A 110 11.28 8.48 -12.31
N ALA A 111 11.72 9.13 -11.24
CA ALA A 111 12.78 8.66 -10.37
C ALA A 111 12.47 7.28 -9.76
N SER A 112 11.24 7.05 -9.33
CA SER A 112 10.82 5.74 -8.79
C SER A 112 10.97 4.61 -9.80
N ARG A 113 10.74 4.89 -11.09
CA ARG A 113 10.81 3.89 -12.17
C ARG A 113 12.22 3.68 -12.69
N ARG A 114 12.95 4.77 -12.93
CA ARG A 114 14.30 4.75 -13.53
C ARG A 114 15.43 4.60 -12.51
N LYS A 115 15.12 4.74 -11.22
CA LYS A 115 16.05 4.74 -10.08
C LYS A 115 17.01 5.94 -10.07
N ARG A 116 17.05 6.74 -11.11
CA ARG A 116 17.93 7.91 -11.24
C ARG A 116 17.29 8.98 -12.12
N LEU A 117 17.51 10.24 -11.78
CA LEU A 117 17.32 11.42 -12.64
C LEU A 117 18.68 12.00 -13.04
N ASP A 118 18.68 12.86 -14.08
CA ASP A 118 19.85 13.65 -14.41
C ASP A 118 20.18 14.64 -13.28
N ASP A 119 21.46 14.89 -13.04
CA ASP A 119 21.92 15.79 -11.97
C ASP A 119 21.34 17.21 -12.13
N ALA A 120 21.17 17.68 -13.39
CA ALA A 120 20.49 18.94 -13.66
C ALA A 120 19.03 18.98 -13.19
N SER A 121 18.31 17.84 -13.29
CA SER A 121 16.93 17.74 -12.79
C SER A 121 16.87 17.73 -11.25
N ILE A 122 17.84 17.10 -10.61
CA ILE A 122 17.97 17.12 -9.13
C ILE A 122 18.23 18.54 -8.62
N VAL A 123 19.16 19.26 -9.26
CA VAL A 123 19.45 20.66 -8.92
C VAL A 123 18.23 21.54 -9.16
N ALA A 124 17.55 21.42 -10.28
CA ALA A 124 16.35 22.20 -10.60
C ALA A 124 15.20 21.96 -9.58
N LEU A 125 15.03 20.71 -9.09
CA LEU A 125 14.07 20.41 -8.02
C LEU A 125 14.44 21.14 -6.71
N LEU A 126 15.72 21.19 -6.33
CA LEU A 126 16.17 21.95 -5.15
C LEU A 126 15.95 23.45 -5.34
N ASP A 127 16.23 23.99 -6.53
CA ASP A 127 15.98 25.39 -6.87
C ASP A 127 14.49 25.72 -6.76
N ALA A 128 13.63 24.88 -7.32
CA ALA A 128 12.18 25.03 -7.25
C ALA A 128 11.64 24.97 -5.80
N ALA A 129 12.15 24.05 -4.97
CA ALA A 129 11.76 23.91 -3.56
C ALA A 129 12.20 25.10 -2.69
N SER A 130 13.24 25.82 -3.09
CA SER A 130 13.85 26.93 -2.33
C SER A 130 13.44 28.33 -2.82
N ARG A 131 12.48 28.45 -3.74
CA ARG A 131 12.01 29.76 -4.23
C ARG A 131 11.44 30.61 -3.10
N PRO A 132 11.83 31.88 -2.96
CA PRO A 132 11.39 32.73 -1.85
C PRO A 132 9.87 32.99 -1.87
N ASP A 133 9.32 33.34 -3.03
CA ASP A 133 7.91 33.78 -3.13
C ASP A 133 6.92 32.63 -3.36
N LYS A 134 7.33 31.59 -4.08
CA LYS A 134 6.46 30.47 -4.44
C LYS A 134 7.24 29.15 -4.48
N PRO A 135 7.62 28.61 -3.31
CA PRO A 135 8.32 27.35 -3.24
C PRO A 135 7.44 26.19 -3.72
N VAL A 136 8.02 25.30 -4.53
CA VAL A 136 7.32 24.11 -5.07
C VAL A 136 7.36 22.99 -4.03
N ALA A 137 6.25 22.76 -3.35
CA ALA A 137 6.14 21.77 -2.28
C ALA A 137 6.42 20.35 -2.75
N SER A 138 5.89 19.97 -3.91
CA SER A 138 6.05 18.65 -4.52
C SER A 138 7.49 18.32 -4.89
N ALA A 139 8.36 19.32 -5.01
CA ALA A 139 9.79 19.09 -5.22
C ALA A 139 10.43 18.41 -4.00
N LEU A 140 10.04 18.78 -2.76
CA LEU A 140 10.46 18.07 -1.55
C LEU A 140 9.95 16.62 -1.53
N LEU A 141 8.71 16.38 -1.94
CA LEU A 141 8.18 15.03 -2.03
C LEU A 141 8.94 14.18 -3.06
N ALA A 142 9.38 14.75 -4.18
CA ALA A 142 10.17 14.04 -5.18
C ALA A 142 11.44 13.43 -4.56
N PHE A 143 12.10 14.13 -3.63
CA PHE A 143 13.29 13.62 -2.93
C PHE A 143 13.04 12.37 -2.08
N THR A 144 11.82 12.07 -1.70
CA THR A 144 11.52 10.79 -1.02
C THR A 144 11.78 9.58 -1.93
N ARG A 145 11.92 9.76 -3.24
CA ARG A 145 12.07 8.74 -4.29
C ARG A 145 13.39 8.84 -5.05
N ILE A 146 14.16 9.88 -4.81
CA ILE A 146 15.46 10.15 -5.43
C ILE A 146 16.55 9.75 -4.45
N ASP A 147 17.58 9.07 -4.93
CA ASP A 147 18.82 8.99 -4.19
C ASP A 147 19.52 10.36 -4.28
N ALA A 148 19.68 11.02 -3.16
CA ALA A 148 20.31 12.33 -3.10
C ALA A 148 21.79 12.31 -3.52
N GLY A 149 22.42 11.14 -3.59
CA GLY A 149 23.78 10.94 -4.09
C GLY A 149 24.84 11.66 -3.26
N SER A 150 25.29 12.82 -3.73
CA SER A 150 26.42 13.55 -3.13
C SER A 150 26.07 14.27 -1.82
N ASP A 151 27.07 14.44 -0.96
CA ASP A 151 26.92 15.17 0.31
C ASP A 151 26.53 16.64 0.10
N MET A 152 26.92 17.24 -1.01
CA MET A 152 26.52 18.60 -1.38
C MET A 152 25.00 18.68 -1.62
N ILE A 153 24.43 17.74 -2.35
CA ILE A 153 22.98 17.68 -2.57
C ILE A 153 22.24 17.42 -1.26
N LYS A 154 22.73 16.50 -0.41
CA LYS A 154 22.15 16.22 0.92
C LYS A 154 22.17 17.45 1.83
N ALA A 155 23.29 18.19 1.88
CA ALA A 155 23.40 19.41 2.66
C ALA A 155 22.42 20.49 2.18
N ARG A 156 22.27 20.65 0.87
CA ARG A 156 21.32 21.60 0.31
C ARG A 156 19.87 21.16 0.56
N LEU A 157 19.54 19.88 0.39
CA LEU A 157 18.23 19.33 0.73
C LEU A 157 17.89 19.54 2.21
N PHE A 158 18.87 19.31 3.10
CA PHE A 158 18.70 19.58 4.52
C PHE A 158 18.30 21.03 4.79
N ASN A 159 19.01 21.99 4.21
CA ASN A 159 18.71 23.41 4.43
C ASN A 159 17.30 23.78 3.95
N VAL A 160 16.92 23.38 2.75
CA VAL A 160 15.60 23.65 2.17
C VAL A 160 14.48 22.98 2.96
N ALA A 161 14.65 21.72 3.34
CA ALA A 161 13.64 20.98 4.09
C ALA A 161 13.53 21.48 5.54
N ASN A 162 14.65 21.81 6.19
CA ASN A 162 14.65 22.35 7.55
C ASN A 162 14.00 23.74 7.61
N ASP A 163 14.22 24.58 6.60
CA ASP A 163 13.52 25.87 6.46
C ASP A 163 12.01 25.67 6.37
N ALA A 164 11.56 24.73 5.53
CA ALA A 164 10.15 24.41 5.34
C ALA A 164 9.44 23.88 6.60
N LEU A 165 10.17 23.43 7.64
CA LEU A 165 9.56 23.06 8.93
C LEU A 165 8.97 24.27 9.67
N SER A 166 9.40 25.49 9.33
CA SER A 166 8.88 26.73 9.92
C SER A 166 7.57 27.20 9.29
N ASP A 167 7.14 26.60 8.20
CA ASP A 167 5.88 26.94 7.55
C ASP A 167 4.67 26.59 8.44
N SER A 168 3.53 27.19 8.14
CA SER A 168 2.25 26.72 8.67
C SER A 168 1.97 25.27 8.23
N ALA A 169 1.09 24.58 8.97
CA ALA A 169 0.69 23.21 8.59
C ALA A 169 0.18 23.16 7.13
N GLY A 170 0.78 22.29 6.35
CA GLY A 170 0.45 22.15 4.93
C GLY A 170 1.35 21.16 4.20
N ALA A 171 1.19 21.09 2.89
CA ALA A 171 1.87 20.11 2.04
C ALA A 171 3.40 20.26 2.09
N ARG A 172 3.92 21.51 1.98
CA ARG A 172 5.37 21.76 1.97
C ARG A 172 6.03 21.28 3.26
N ARG A 173 5.45 21.61 4.43
CA ARG A 173 5.96 21.16 5.72
C ARG A 173 5.92 19.64 5.88
N SER A 174 4.81 19.01 5.51
CA SER A 174 4.67 17.55 5.56
C SER A 174 5.65 16.83 4.63
N PHE A 175 5.88 17.36 3.42
CA PHE A 175 6.84 16.79 2.48
C PHE A 175 8.29 17.01 2.94
N ALA A 176 8.59 18.12 3.61
CA ALA A 176 9.88 18.39 4.20
C ALA A 176 10.27 17.34 5.25
N VAL A 177 9.34 16.96 6.14
CA VAL A 177 9.59 15.91 7.14
C VAL A 177 10.02 14.61 6.47
N ARG A 178 9.34 14.20 5.38
CA ARG A 178 9.66 12.98 4.63
C ARG A 178 10.99 13.12 3.86
N ALA A 179 11.28 14.29 3.31
CA ALA A 179 12.53 14.56 2.58
C ALA A 179 13.76 14.51 3.51
N LEU A 180 13.65 14.98 4.74
CA LEU A 180 14.71 14.94 5.75
C LEU A 180 15.23 13.51 6.01
N GLY A 181 14.38 12.50 5.92
CA GLY A 181 14.81 11.10 6.03
C GLY A 181 15.81 10.65 4.97
N ARG A 182 15.97 11.41 3.88
CA ARG A 182 16.95 11.12 2.80
C ARG A 182 18.31 11.79 3.01
N VAL A 183 18.39 12.69 3.97
CA VAL A 183 19.62 13.41 4.31
C VAL A 183 20.59 12.55 5.12
N GLY A 184 20.06 11.66 5.98
CA GLY A 184 20.85 10.84 6.91
C GLY A 184 21.02 11.50 8.27
N ASP A 185 22.12 11.20 8.98
CA ASP A 185 22.34 11.55 10.38
C ASP A 185 22.19 13.06 10.68
N ALA A 186 22.55 13.92 9.73
CA ALA A 186 22.42 15.37 9.88
C ALA A 186 20.98 15.83 10.11
N ALA A 187 19.97 15.06 9.68
CA ALA A 187 18.57 15.38 9.87
C ALA A 187 18.00 14.92 11.22
N VAL A 188 18.72 14.10 11.99
CA VAL A 188 18.22 13.53 13.26
C VAL A 188 17.73 14.61 14.24
N PRO A 189 18.46 15.73 14.49
CA PRO A 189 17.98 16.77 15.41
C PRO A 189 16.66 17.41 14.95
N ALA A 190 16.53 17.72 13.65
CA ALA A 190 15.33 18.34 13.09
C ALA A 190 14.12 17.38 13.18
N LEU A 191 14.29 16.11 12.80
CA LEU A 191 13.23 15.09 12.90
C LEU A 191 12.84 14.82 14.36
N SER A 192 13.81 14.82 15.29
CA SER A 192 13.53 14.68 16.72
C SER A 192 12.70 15.85 17.28
N LYS A 193 12.95 17.07 16.80
CA LYS A 193 12.12 18.23 17.11
C LYS A 193 10.69 18.02 16.61
N VAL A 194 10.51 17.69 15.33
CA VAL A 194 9.18 17.41 14.75
C VAL A 194 8.45 16.34 15.55
N LEU A 195 9.11 15.25 15.90
CA LEU A 195 8.51 14.15 16.65
C LEU A 195 7.94 14.60 18.00
N ARG A 196 8.67 15.46 18.74
CA ARG A 196 8.34 15.81 20.13
C ARG A 196 7.40 17.01 20.25
N GLU A 197 7.44 17.98 19.33
CA GLU A 197 6.69 19.22 19.45
C GLU A 197 5.22 19.06 19.06
N PRO A 198 4.26 19.42 19.96
CA PRO A 198 2.81 19.34 19.69
C PRO A 198 2.32 20.30 18.59
N SER A 199 3.11 21.30 18.19
CA SER A 199 2.80 22.20 17.06
C SER A 199 2.76 21.50 15.71
N PHE A 200 3.40 20.34 15.60
CA PHE A 200 3.32 19.49 14.42
C PHE A 200 2.10 18.55 14.49
N THR A 201 1.51 18.30 13.34
CA THR A 201 0.35 17.41 13.25
C THR A 201 0.71 15.96 13.64
N VAL A 202 -0.29 15.18 14.00
CA VAL A 202 -0.12 13.75 14.30
C VAL A 202 0.56 13.01 13.14
N THR A 203 0.21 13.37 11.90
CA THR A 203 0.80 12.78 10.69
C THR A 203 2.28 13.14 10.56
N GLU A 204 2.66 14.41 10.71
CA GLU A 204 4.06 14.85 10.62
C GLU A 204 4.92 14.21 11.70
N ARG A 205 4.43 14.11 12.93
CA ARG A 205 5.11 13.44 14.05
C ARG A 205 5.29 11.94 13.78
N SER A 206 4.28 11.31 13.18
CA SER A 206 4.35 9.89 12.77
C SER A 206 5.34 9.68 11.63
N ASP A 207 5.38 10.58 10.65
CA ASP A 207 6.36 10.54 9.56
C ASP A 207 7.79 10.75 10.11
N ALA A 208 7.99 11.67 11.04
CA ALA A 208 9.29 11.88 11.68
C ALA A 208 9.81 10.61 12.39
N ALA A 209 8.94 9.87 13.09
CA ALA A 209 9.33 8.60 13.69
C ALA A 209 9.79 7.57 12.66
N ARG A 210 9.07 7.45 11.53
CA ARG A 210 9.46 6.54 10.44
C ARG A 210 10.78 6.94 9.78
N GLU A 211 10.97 8.24 9.57
CA GLU A 211 12.20 8.73 8.95
C GLU A 211 13.40 8.57 9.89
N LEU A 212 13.26 8.78 11.20
CA LEU A 212 14.28 8.44 12.17
C LEU A 212 14.65 6.94 12.13
N ALA A 213 13.66 6.05 12.06
CA ALA A 213 13.94 4.63 11.93
C ALA A 213 14.71 4.29 10.63
N ARG A 214 14.41 4.99 9.52
CA ARG A 214 15.09 4.81 8.23
C ARG A 214 16.55 5.23 8.25
N ILE A 215 16.89 6.28 8.98
CA ILE A 215 18.27 6.79 9.11
C ILE A 215 19.18 5.73 9.73
N GLY A 216 18.67 4.87 10.61
CA GLY A 216 19.43 3.80 11.24
C GLY A 216 19.76 4.10 12.70
N GLU A 217 20.98 3.73 13.18
CA GLU A 217 21.28 3.75 14.62
C GLU A 217 21.16 5.15 15.26
N ALA A 218 21.59 6.20 14.58
CA ALA A 218 21.44 7.56 15.10
C ALA A 218 19.97 7.93 15.35
N GLY A 219 19.10 7.57 14.41
CA GLY A 219 17.64 7.76 14.57
C GLY A 219 17.05 6.81 15.63
N GLN A 220 17.53 5.57 15.74
CA GLN A 220 17.11 4.63 16.79
C GLN A 220 17.44 5.16 18.20
N VAL A 221 18.60 5.78 18.39
CA VAL A 221 18.96 6.44 19.66
C VAL A 221 17.91 7.50 20.03
N GLU A 222 17.51 8.33 19.08
CA GLU A 222 16.53 9.39 19.34
C GLU A 222 15.11 8.86 19.55
N LEU A 223 14.70 7.80 18.83
CA LEU A 223 13.43 7.13 19.06
C LEU A 223 13.35 6.56 20.49
N ARG A 224 14.41 5.89 20.96
CA ARG A 224 14.50 5.37 22.33
C ARG A 224 14.38 6.50 23.37
N LYS A 225 15.12 7.58 23.21
CA LYS A 225 15.07 8.75 24.11
C LYS A 225 13.71 9.44 24.10
N SER A 226 13.06 9.52 22.93
CA SER A 226 11.77 10.18 22.79
C SER A 226 10.62 9.39 23.37
N LEU A 227 10.73 8.07 23.50
CA LEU A 227 9.63 7.19 23.90
C LEU A 227 8.99 7.62 25.23
N ALA A 228 9.79 8.02 26.22
CA ALA A 228 9.31 8.43 27.54
C ALA A 228 8.33 9.62 27.48
N ALA A 229 8.53 10.53 26.51
CA ALA A 229 7.66 11.70 26.33
C ALA A 229 6.25 11.35 25.79
N PHE A 230 6.09 10.16 25.22
CA PHE A 230 4.82 9.68 24.66
C PHE A 230 4.06 8.74 25.58
N VAL A 231 4.65 8.34 26.72
CA VAL A 231 3.96 7.48 27.68
C VAL A 231 2.75 8.22 28.25
N PRO A 232 1.51 7.68 28.11
CA PRO A 232 0.32 8.35 28.61
C PRO A 232 0.37 8.50 30.14
N LYS A 233 0.33 9.73 30.63
CA LYS A 233 0.35 10.00 32.06
C LYS A 233 -0.96 9.51 32.72
N PRO A 234 -0.91 8.96 33.95
CA PRO A 234 -2.10 8.41 34.63
C PRO A 234 -3.27 9.39 34.66
N GLU A 235 -3.01 10.67 34.95
CA GLU A 235 -4.01 11.72 35.07
C GLU A 235 -4.68 12.12 33.77
N THR A 236 -4.04 11.89 32.62
CA THR A 236 -4.59 12.24 31.30
C THR A 236 -5.15 11.04 30.53
N ARG A 237 -4.90 9.81 31.00
CA ARG A 237 -5.30 8.57 30.25
C ARG A 237 -6.77 8.52 29.93
N ALA A 238 -7.63 8.98 30.82
CA ALA A 238 -9.09 8.94 30.64
C ALA A 238 -9.60 9.95 29.58
N THR A 239 -8.82 10.98 29.27
CA THR A 239 -9.20 12.05 28.33
C THR A 239 -8.51 11.94 26.97
N LEU A 240 -7.53 11.03 26.82
CA LEU A 240 -6.82 10.84 25.58
C LEU A 240 -7.74 10.38 24.45
N LYS A 241 -7.66 11.07 23.32
CA LYS A 241 -8.29 10.66 22.08
C LYS A 241 -7.40 9.67 21.33
N GLY A 242 -8.02 8.74 20.60
CA GLY A 242 -7.26 7.71 19.88
C GLY A 242 -6.20 8.24 18.91
N ALA A 243 -6.43 9.39 18.30
CA ALA A 243 -5.45 10.05 17.42
C ALA A 243 -4.15 10.43 18.15
N GLU A 244 -4.24 10.80 19.43
CA GLU A 244 -3.09 11.22 20.24
C GLU A 244 -2.13 10.04 20.55
N LEU A 245 -2.62 8.80 20.45
CA LEU A 245 -1.80 7.59 20.58
C LEU A 245 -1.05 7.22 19.30
N ALA A 246 -1.38 7.82 18.15
CA ALA A 246 -0.78 7.44 16.88
C ALA A 246 0.75 7.68 16.83
N PRO A 247 1.33 8.81 17.30
CA PRO A 247 2.77 8.96 17.35
C PRO A 247 3.46 7.92 18.23
N LEU A 248 2.89 7.60 19.41
CA LEU A 248 3.40 6.53 20.27
C LEU A 248 3.40 5.19 19.56
N ARG A 249 2.30 4.85 18.87
CA ARG A 249 2.22 3.61 18.09
C ARG A 249 3.31 3.54 17.04
N VAL A 250 3.52 4.62 16.28
CA VAL A 250 4.55 4.64 15.23
C VAL A 250 5.96 4.57 15.83
N VAL A 251 6.22 5.23 16.96
CA VAL A 251 7.50 5.09 17.67
C VAL A 251 7.75 3.65 18.08
N LEU A 252 6.77 2.98 18.70
CA LEU A 252 6.89 1.58 19.10
C LEU A 252 7.11 0.66 17.90
N ASP A 253 6.38 0.87 16.80
CA ASP A 253 6.52 0.06 15.59
C ASP A 253 7.87 0.29 14.88
N SER A 254 8.46 1.49 15.06
CA SER A 254 9.75 1.91 14.49
C SER A 254 10.96 1.52 15.33
N LEU A 255 10.78 1.13 16.59
CA LEU A 255 11.87 0.72 17.46
C LEU A 255 12.41 -0.65 17.05
N ALA A 256 13.75 -0.71 16.93
CA ALA A 256 14.51 -1.92 16.72
C ALA A 256 15.25 -2.36 18.00
N LEU A 257 15.55 -3.65 18.10
CA LEU A 257 16.42 -4.17 19.16
C LEU A 257 17.90 -3.81 18.88
N PRO A 258 18.71 -3.61 19.91
CA PRO A 258 18.41 -3.69 21.35
C PRO A 258 17.70 -2.45 21.90
N ILE A 259 16.79 -2.65 22.86
CA ILE A 259 15.95 -1.56 23.45
C ILE A 259 16.69 -0.61 24.40
N ARG A 260 17.85 -1.04 24.92
CA ARG A 260 18.75 -0.25 25.79
C ARG A 260 18.00 0.62 26.83
N ASP A 261 18.15 1.94 26.75
CA ASP A 261 17.59 2.98 27.62
C ASP A 261 16.05 3.17 27.46
N ALA A 262 15.43 2.59 26.43
CA ALA A 262 13.96 2.61 26.28
C ALA A 262 13.22 1.67 27.26
N LYS A 263 13.94 0.77 27.94
CA LYS A 263 13.35 -0.25 28.81
C LYS A 263 12.38 0.30 29.87
N PRO A 264 12.67 1.37 30.63
CA PRO A 264 11.74 1.89 31.63
C PRO A 264 10.42 2.36 31.02
N ALA A 265 10.45 3.08 29.91
CA ALA A 265 9.24 3.55 29.21
C ALA A 265 8.43 2.37 28.63
N LEU A 266 9.11 1.37 28.06
CA LEU A 266 8.45 0.16 27.57
C LEU A 266 7.79 -0.63 28.71
N ASP A 267 8.44 -0.70 29.89
CA ASP A 267 7.90 -1.34 31.08
C ASP A 267 6.61 -0.65 31.57
N GLU A 268 6.58 0.67 31.53
CA GLU A 268 5.41 1.46 31.86
C GLU A 268 4.28 1.24 30.84
N ILE A 269 4.55 1.31 29.54
CA ILE A 269 3.56 1.09 28.49
C ILE A 269 2.98 -0.33 28.57
N ALA A 270 3.82 -1.36 28.76
CA ALA A 270 3.38 -2.75 28.87
C ALA A 270 2.51 -3.01 30.11
N SER A 271 2.55 -2.10 31.09
CA SER A 271 1.82 -2.20 32.36
C SER A 271 0.62 -1.25 32.43
N ILE A 272 0.28 -0.53 31.36
CA ILE A 272 -0.89 0.39 31.35
C ILE A 272 -2.16 -0.38 31.70
N GLU A 273 -2.91 0.09 32.70
CA GLU A 273 -4.23 -0.44 33.04
C GLU A 273 -5.25 -0.13 31.95
N LEU A 274 -6.08 -1.10 31.64
CA LEU A 274 -7.13 -0.94 30.63
C LEU A 274 -8.35 -0.24 31.21
N PRO A 275 -8.94 0.73 30.50
CA PRO A 275 -10.12 1.44 30.97
C PRO A 275 -11.32 0.51 31.01
N LYS A 276 -12.15 0.68 32.07
CA LYS A 276 -13.44 0.03 32.17
C LYS A 276 -14.50 0.89 31.47
N GLY A 277 -15.27 0.30 30.55
CA GLY A 277 -16.39 0.98 29.91
C GLY A 277 -16.11 1.60 28.52
N ASP A 278 -14.88 1.59 28.05
CA ASP A 278 -14.54 1.98 26.67
C ASP A 278 -13.76 0.85 25.96
N PRO A 279 -14.45 -0.09 25.31
CA PRO A 279 -13.80 -1.22 24.65
C PRO A 279 -12.97 -0.82 23.43
N ALA A 280 -13.29 0.31 22.78
CA ALA A 280 -12.49 0.79 21.64
C ALA A 280 -11.14 1.33 22.11
N PHE A 281 -11.15 2.15 23.15
CA PHE A 281 -9.92 2.68 23.73
C PHE A 281 -9.08 1.56 24.38
N ALA A 282 -9.73 0.59 25.05
CA ALA A 282 -9.06 -0.60 25.60
C ALA A 282 -8.32 -1.38 24.50
N ARG A 283 -8.94 -1.65 23.34
CA ARG A 283 -8.27 -2.35 22.21
C ARG A 283 -7.02 -1.62 21.74
N ARG A 284 -7.05 -0.29 21.65
CA ARG A 284 -5.88 0.51 21.27
C ARG A 284 -4.74 0.37 22.26
N LEU A 285 -5.05 0.44 23.56
CA LEU A 285 -4.06 0.26 24.60
C LEU A 285 -3.51 -1.17 24.62
N ILE A 286 -4.33 -2.19 24.39
CA ILE A 286 -3.88 -3.59 24.25
C ILE A 286 -2.82 -3.69 23.14
N GLY A 287 -3.06 -3.09 21.98
CA GLY A 287 -2.08 -3.08 20.90
C GLY A 287 -0.73 -2.46 21.29
N LEU A 288 -0.75 -1.32 22.01
CA LEU A 288 0.46 -0.67 22.52
C LEU A 288 1.15 -1.50 23.60
N ARG A 289 0.40 -2.04 24.55
CA ARG A 289 0.93 -2.93 25.61
C ARG A 289 1.63 -4.15 25.01
N CYS A 290 1.00 -4.84 24.07
CA CYS A 290 1.52 -6.05 23.46
C CYS A 290 2.75 -5.74 22.61
N ARG A 291 2.78 -4.61 21.91
CA ARG A 291 3.96 -4.18 21.18
C ARG A 291 5.14 -3.84 22.12
N ALA A 292 4.90 -3.12 23.19
CA ALA A 292 5.92 -2.85 24.21
C ALA A 292 6.41 -4.13 24.88
N ALA A 293 5.51 -5.04 25.22
CA ALA A 293 5.84 -6.33 25.82
C ALA A 293 6.68 -7.22 24.88
N SER A 294 6.39 -7.21 23.56
CA SER A 294 7.20 -7.97 22.60
C SER A 294 8.63 -7.43 22.49
N LEU A 295 8.81 -6.11 22.56
CA LEU A 295 10.15 -5.50 22.58
C LEU A 295 10.92 -5.85 23.86
N LEU A 296 10.26 -5.78 25.01
CA LEU A 296 10.85 -6.17 26.32
C LEU A 296 11.23 -7.63 26.39
N ALA A 297 10.43 -8.49 25.78
CA ALA A 297 10.65 -9.94 25.81
C ALA A 297 11.93 -10.37 25.09
N GLY A 298 12.45 -9.57 24.12
CA GLY A 298 13.56 -9.99 23.29
C GLY A 298 13.23 -11.31 22.58
N GLU A 299 13.87 -12.42 23.00
CA GLU A 299 13.57 -13.77 22.52
C GLU A 299 12.77 -14.62 23.52
N GLY A 300 12.44 -14.09 24.69
CA GLY A 300 11.80 -14.85 25.80
C GLY A 300 10.29 -14.99 25.64
N ILE A 301 9.81 -16.12 25.13
CA ILE A 301 8.38 -16.39 24.87
C ILE A 301 7.50 -16.55 26.12
N THR A 302 8.09 -16.72 27.29
CA THR A 302 7.39 -16.92 28.57
C THR A 302 7.41 -15.67 29.48
N GLN A 303 7.85 -14.52 28.96
CA GLN A 303 7.91 -13.29 29.74
C GLN A 303 6.52 -12.90 30.28
N PRO A 304 6.37 -12.60 31.58
CA PRO A 304 5.07 -12.34 32.17
C PRO A 304 4.29 -11.21 31.50
N LYS A 305 4.96 -10.12 31.10
CA LYS A 305 4.30 -9.00 30.42
C LYS A 305 3.83 -9.36 29.02
N LEU A 306 4.54 -10.24 28.30
CA LEU A 306 4.11 -10.73 26.98
C LEU A 306 2.84 -11.59 27.13
N VAL A 307 2.81 -12.47 28.12
CA VAL A 307 1.65 -13.34 28.37
C VAL A 307 0.43 -12.54 28.82
N ALA A 308 0.64 -11.50 29.62
CA ALA A 308 -0.43 -10.67 30.21
C ALA A 308 -0.80 -9.43 29.38
N CYS A 309 -0.20 -9.21 28.21
CA CYS A 309 -0.41 -7.97 27.47
C CYS A 309 -1.83 -7.84 26.90
N ASP A 310 -2.44 -8.94 26.53
CA ASP A 310 -3.84 -9.03 26.09
C ASP A 310 -4.62 -9.85 27.14
N PRO A 311 -5.71 -9.29 27.70
CA PRO A 311 -6.53 -10.02 28.69
C PRO A 311 -7.30 -11.19 28.06
N ASP A 312 -7.50 -11.18 26.74
CA ASP A 312 -8.05 -12.31 26.00
C ASP A 312 -6.92 -13.24 25.52
N PRO A 313 -6.82 -14.48 26.04
CA PRO A 313 -5.81 -15.44 25.59
C PRO A 313 -5.89 -15.76 24.09
N GLU A 314 -7.08 -15.60 23.48
CA GLU A 314 -7.32 -15.75 22.05
C GLU A 314 -7.19 -14.41 21.31
N GLY A 315 -6.84 -13.33 22.01
CA GLY A 315 -6.74 -11.99 21.49
C GLY A 315 -5.68 -11.86 20.39
N VAL A 316 -6.04 -11.17 19.32
CA VAL A 316 -5.19 -11.00 18.14
C VAL A 316 -3.90 -10.27 18.48
N ALA A 317 -3.96 -9.23 19.30
CA ALA A 317 -2.79 -8.42 19.64
C ALA A 317 -1.73 -9.22 20.43
N GLY A 318 -2.15 -9.99 21.42
CA GLY A 318 -1.27 -10.85 22.22
C GLY A 318 -0.62 -11.94 21.37
N ARG A 319 -1.37 -12.58 20.50
CA ARG A 319 -0.88 -13.62 19.61
C ARG A 319 0.10 -13.09 18.55
N LEU A 320 -0.17 -11.92 17.97
CA LEU A 320 0.77 -11.26 17.04
C LEU A 320 2.07 -10.85 17.77
N ALA A 321 1.98 -10.34 18.98
CA ALA A 321 3.15 -10.04 19.80
C ALA A 321 3.98 -11.28 20.12
N LEU A 322 3.34 -12.40 20.45
CA LEU A 322 4.01 -13.68 20.65
C LEU A 322 4.69 -14.16 19.36
N LEU A 323 3.99 -14.06 18.22
CA LEU A 323 4.56 -14.43 16.91
C LEU A 323 5.81 -13.62 16.58
N GLU A 324 5.80 -12.32 16.85
CA GLU A 324 6.95 -11.45 16.66
C GLU A 324 8.17 -11.90 17.48
N VAL A 325 7.94 -12.29 18.74
CA VAL A 325 9.01 -12.83 19.62
C VAL A 325 9.50 -14.19 19.13
N LEU A 326 8.58 -15.04 18.67
CA LEU A 326 8.94 -16.35 18.09
C LEU A 326 9.83 -16.18 16.84
N ALA A 327 9.47 -15.23 15.97
CA ALA A 327 10.17 -14.98 14.71
C ALA A 327 11.60 -14.43 14.87
N ARG A 328 11.99 -13.94 16.05
CA ARG A 328 13.36 -13.47 16.32
C ARG A 328 14.36 -14.59 16.54
N GLY A 329 13.90 -15.80 16.85
CA GLY A 329 14.77 -16.95 17.09
C GLY A 329 14.37 -18.15 16.24
N LYS A 330 15.17 -19.21 16.28
CA LYS A 330 14.88 -20.44 15.53
C LYS A 330 13.58 -21.09 15.99
N LEU A 331 12.72 -21.44 15.05
CA LEU A 331 11.45 -22.13 15.30
C LEU A 331 11.67 -23.64 15.48
N THR A 332 12.24 -24.03 16.62
CA THR A 332 12.48 -25.43 17.00
C THR A 332 11.95 -25.70 18.42
N GLY A 333 11.74 -26.96 18.79
CA GLY A 333 11.30 -27.35 20.13
C GLY A 333 10.01 -26.64 20.57
N THR A 334 10.00 -26.09 21.80
CA THR A 334 8.85 -25.39 22.38
C THR A 334 8.41 -24.18 21.53
N ARG A 335 9.37 -23.48 20.90
CA ARG A 335 9.03 -22.34 20.00
C ARG A 335 8.24 -22.81 18.78
N PHE A 336 8.61 -23.94 18.20
CA PHE A 336 7.87 -24.53 17.09
C PHE A 336 6.47 -24.99 17.50
N THR A 337 6.32 -25.58 18.69
CA THR A 337 4.99 -25.95 19.20
C THR A 337 4.08 -24.73 19.33
N ARG A 338 4.57 -23.64 19.91
CA ARG A 338 3.82 -22.38 20.02
C ARG A 338 3.53 -21.74 18.67
N PHE A 339 4.47 -21.81 17.74
CA PHE A 339 4.27 -21.34 16.37
C PHE A 339 3.13 -22.10 15.66
N LYS A 340 3.08 -23.44 15.81
CA LYS A 340 1.97 -24.26 15.25
C LYS A 340 0.60 -23.83 15.80
N GLU A 341 0.49 -23.51 17.09
CA GLU A 341 -0.74 -22.98 17.68
C GLU A 341 -1.19 -21.69 16.99
N LEU A 342 -0.25 -20.82 16.59
CA LEU A 342 -0.57 -19.57 15.88
C LEU A 342 -0.98 -19.81 14.42
N VAL A 343 -0.34 -20.75 13.74
CA VAL A 343 -0.75 -21.19 12.37
C VAL A 343 -2.17 -21.78 12.39
N GLU A 344 -2.59 -22.38 13.50
CA GLU A 344 -3.91 -22.98 13.68
C GLU A 344 -4.91 -22.06 14.40
N SER A 345 -4.54 -20.80 14.63
CA SER A 345 -5.38 -19.81 15.31
C SER A 345 -6.76 -19.66 14.63
N LYS A 346 -7.81 -19.44 15.44
CA LYS A 346 -9.15 -19.12 14.92
C LYS A 346 -9.20 -17.75 14.23
N ALA A 347 -8.28 -16.83 14.59
CA ALA A 347 -8.18 -15.50 13.99
C ALA A 347 -7.41 -15.56 12.65
N PRO A 348 -8.03 -15.21 11.50
CA PRO A 348 -7.38 -15.24 10.19
C PRO A 348 -6.09 -14.42 10.12
N LEU A 349 -6.10 -13.20 10.67
CA LEU A 349 -4.90 -12.33 10.71
C LEU A 349 -3.70 -13.00 11.40
N VAL A 350 -3.93 -13.76 12.47
CA VAL A 350 -2.85 -14.46 13.19
C VAL A 350 -2.33 -15.63 12.35
N ARG A 351 -3.22 -16.39 11.69
CA ARG A 351 -2.81 -17.48 10.80
C ARG A 351 -1.97 -17.00 9.64
N GLN A 352 -2.44 -15.92 8.97
CA GLN A 352 -1.74 -15.31 7.84
C GLN A 352 -0.35 -14.83 8.25
N ALA A 353 -0.26 -14.03 9.32
CA ALA A 353 1.02 -13.55 9.83
C ALA A 353 1.97 -14.70 10.21
N ALA A 354 1.44 -15.79 10.77
CA ALA A 354 2.26 -16.96 11.09
C ALA A 354 2.73 -17.70 9.82
N LEU A 355 1.86 -17.87 8.82
CA LEU A 355 2.25 -18.49 7.55
C LEU A 355 3.35 -17.70 6.83
N GLU A 356 3.30 -16.37 6.83
CA GLU A 356 4.35 -15.53 6.25
C GLU A 356 5.74 -15.81 6.85
N GLN A 357 5.82 -16.16 8.15
CA GLN A 357 7.09 -16.49 8.80
C GLN A 357 7.73 -17.78 8.28
N LEU A 358 6.96 -18.71 7.70
CA LEU A 358 7.51 -19.94 7.13
C LEU A 358 8.58 -19.72 6.07
N GLY A 359 8.47 -18.62 5.32
CA GLY A 359 9.44 -18.24 4.30
C GLY A 359 10.83 -17.97 4.89
N SER A 360 10.88 -17.22 5.98
CA SER A 360 12.13 -16.77 6.63
C SER A 360 12.73 -17.76 7.63
N HIS A 361 12.04 -18.88 7.93
CA HIS A 361 12.47 -19.88 8.90
C HIS A 361 12.78 -21.24 8.27
N PRO A 362 13.97 -21.42 7.63
CA PRO A 362 14.36 -22.65 6.93
C PRO A 362 14.48 -23.87 7.85
N GLU A 363 14.61 -23.68 9.14
CA GLU A 363 14.69 -24.73 10.14
C GLU A 363 13.35 -25.39 10.48
N VAL A 364 12.23 -24.82 10.06
CA VAL A 364 10.90 -25.42 10.31
C VAL A 364 10.80 -26.77 9.64
N ALA A 365 10.49 -27.79 10.44
CA ALA A 365 10.25 -29.13 9.93
C ALA A 365 8.88 -29.23 9.28
N GLU A 366 8.79 -29.94 8.15
CA GLU A 366 7.55 -30.24 7.43
C GLU A 366 6.71 -28.99 7.06
N PRO A 367 7.31 -27.92 6.49
CA PRO A 367 6.58 -26.73 6.10
C PRO A 367 5.53 -27.04 5.04
N GLU A 368 5.75 -28.06 4.20
CA GLU A 368 4.79 -28.54 3.18
C GLU A 368 3.49 -29.06 3.81
N SER A 369 3.54 -29.69 4.97
CA SER A 369 2.33 -30.13 5.68
C SER A 369 1.50 -28.95 6.17
N ILE A 370 2.15 -27.93 6.73
CA ILE A 370 1.51 -26.68 7.18
C ILE A 370 0.88 -25.95 6.01
N LEU A 371 1.62 -25.77 4.91
CA LEU A 371 1.13 -25.08 3.71
C LEU A 371 -0.02 -25.84 3.04
N ALA A 372 0.07 -27.18 2.94
CA ALA A 372 -1.01 -28.00 2.37
C ALA A 372 -2.30 -27.92 3.20
N LYS A 373 -2.20 -27.85 4.53
CA LYS A 373 -3.36 -27.64 5.41
C LYS A 373 -3.95 -26.24 5.19
N ALA A 374 -3.11 -25.20 5.10
CA ALA A 374 -3.53 -23.82 4.89
C ALA A 374 -4.18 -23.60 3.52
N LEU A 375 -3.70 -24.25 2.45
CA LEU A 375 -4.33 -24.23 1.13
C LEU A 375 -5.76 -24.79 1.10
N ARG A 376 -6.14 -25.62 2.09
CA ARG A 376 -7.49 -26.17 2.26
C ARG A 376 -8.34 -25.41 3.27
N ALA A 377 -7.84 -24.28 3.81
CA ALA A 377 -8.58 -23.46 4.75
C ALA A 377 -9.87 -22.89 4.13
N PRO A 378 -10.92 -22.65 4.94
CA PRO A 378 -12.17 -22.10 4.43
C PRO A 378 -12.06 -20.62 4.07
N ASP A 379 -11.17 -19.87 4.71
CA ASP A 379 -11.01 -18.43 4.48
C ASP A 379 -10.02 -18.11 3.35
N ALA A 380 -10.38 -17.11 2.57
CA ALA A 380 -9.65 -16.68 1.38
C ALA A 380 -8.22 -16.21 1.70
N GLY A 381 -8.06 -15.46 2.79
CA GLY A 381 -6.78 -14.88 3.18
C GLY A 381 -5.75 -15.93 3.56
N THR A 382 -6.13 -16.97 4.31
CA THR A 382 -5.21 -18.07 4.64
C THR A 382 -4.76 -18.83 3.39
N VAL A 383 -5.67 -19.12 2.45
CA VAL A 383 -5.34 -19.78 1.19
C VAL A 383 -4.41 -18.93 0.33
N ALA A 384 -4.72 -17.64 0.17
CA ALA A 384 -3.90 -16.71 -0.60
C ALA A 384 -2.50 -16.57 0.00
N THR A 385 -2.40 -16.39 1.33
CA THR A 385 -1.11 -16.27 2.03
C THR A 385 -0.27 -17.54 1.88
N ALA A 386 -0.86 -18.72 2.05
CA ALA A 386 -0.14 -19.99 1.84
C ALA A 386 0.41 -20.10 0.40
N ALA A 387 -0.40 -19.75 -0.59
CA ALA A 387 0.02 -19.73 -1.99
C ALA A 387 1.12 -18.69 -2.26
N GLN A 388 1.05 -17.51 -1.68
CA GLN A 388 2.08 -16.47 -1.78
C GLN A 388 3.41 -16.92 -1.16
N VAL A 389 3.36 -17.60 0.00
CA VAL A 389 4.55 -18.20 0.62
C VAL A 389 5.18 -19.24 -0.30
N ILE A 390 4.37 -20.12 -0.90
CA ILE A 390 4.85 -21.11 -1.89
C ILE A 390 5.49 -20.41 -3.10
N ALA A 391 4.85 -19.38 -3.65
CA ALA A 391 5.36 -18.64 -4.79
C ALA A 391 6.69 -17.94 -4.51
N SER A 392 6.85 -17.40 -3.29
CA SER A 392 8.05 -16.67 -2.86
C SER A 392 9.19 -17.58 -2.39
N TYR A 393 8.85 -18.74 -1.84
CA TYR A 393 9.78 -19.70 -1.25
C TYR A 393 9.43 -21.13 -1.71
N PRO A 394 9.59 -21.46 -3.00
CA PRO A 394 9.12 -22.74 -3.54
C PRO A 394 9.79 -23.96 -2.90
N ASP A 395 11.02 -23.82 -2.39
CA ASP A 395 11.72 -24.89 -1.67
C ASP A 395 10.99 -25.36 -0.39
N ARG A 396 10.08 -24.52 0.17
CA ARG A 396 9.24 -24.90 1.32
C ARG A 396 8.11 -25.87 0.95
N ALA A 397 7.78 -25.95 -0.31
CA ALA A 397 6.75 -26.80 -0.86
C ALA A 397 7.31 -27.98 -1.69
N ALA A 398 8.65 -28.12 -1.71
CA ALA A 398 9.36 -29.13 -2.47
C ALA A 398 9.72 -30.36 -1.62
N GLU A 399 9.92 -31.49 -2.28
CA GLU A 399 10.53 -32.66 -1.66
C GLU A 399 11.95 -32.29 -1.16
N ARG A 400 12.29 -32.72 0.05
CA ARG A 400 13.64 -32.50 0.60
C ARG A 400 14.67 -33.18 -0.31
N ARG A 401 15.56 -32.39 -0.88
CA ARG A 401 16.70 -32.94 -1.59
C ARG A 401 17.53 -33.72 -0.62
N THR A 402 17.72 -35.01 -0.84
CA THR A 402 18.82 -35.74 -0.22
C THR A 402 20.09 -35.04 -0.64
N ARG A 403 20.81 -34.46 0.31
CA ARG A 403 22.10 -33.83 0.09
C ARG A 403 23.05 -34.93 -0.41
N THR A 404 23.04 -35.20 -1.70
CA THR A 404 24.16 -35.85 -2.36
C THR A 404 25.32 -34.88 -2.19
N THR A 405 26.33 -35.33 -1.47
CA THR A 405 27.62 -34.62 -1.35
C THR A 405 28.03 -34.21 -2.75
N ALA A 406 28.01 -32.89 -2.99
CA ALA A 406 28.47 -32.33 -4.26
C ALA A 406 29.92 -32.78 -4.41
N THR A 407 30.18 -33.73 -5.30
CA THR A 407 31.50 -33.93 -5.90
C THR A 407 31.76 -32.62 -6.64
N GLU A 408 32.75 -31.86 -6.17
CA GLU A 408 33.19 -30.61 -6.78
C GLU A 408 33.35 -30.82 -8.28
N ALA A 409 32.65 -30.04 -9.09
CA ALA A 409 32.81 -30.01 -10.54
C ALA A 409 34.24 -29.50 -10.82
N VAL A 410 35.05 -30.36 -11.42
CA VAL A 410 36.47 -30.13 -11.70
C VAL A 410 36.70 -29.07 -12.78
N ASP A 411 35.62 -28.56 -13.40
CA ASP A 411 35.71 -27.67 -14.58
C ASP A 411 35.19 -26.23 -14.34
N GLY A 412 34.79 -25.86 -13.12
CA GLY A 412 34.35 -24.48 -12.81
C GLY A 412 33.01 -24.08 -13.42
N SER A 413 32.26 -24.99 -14.04
CA SER A 413 30.89 -24.73 -14.49
C SER A 413 29.93 -24.87 -13.32
N THR A 414 29.20 -23.82 -13.00
CA THR A 414 28.08 -23.91 -12.03
C THR A 414 26.97 -24.73 -12.70
N PRO A 415 26.62 -25.93 -12.18
CA PRO A 415 25.55 -26.72 -12.77
C PRO A 415 24.24 -25.91 -12.74
N ALA A 416 23.46 -26.01 -13.81
CA ALA A 416 22.12 -25.41 -13.84
C ALA A 416 21.33 -25.90 -12.64
N PRO A 417 20.59 -25.02 -11.94
CA PRO A 417 19.79 -25.43 -10.78
C PRO A 417 18.82 -26.53 -11.20
N GLU A 418 18.86 -27.66 -10.48
CA GLU A 418 17.92 -28.75 -10.72
C GLU A 418 16.48 -28.27 -10.56
N PRO A 419 15.55 -28.76 -11.39
CA PRO A 419 14.15 -28.38 -11.31
C PRO A 419 13.58 -28.75 -9.92
N ILE A 420 12.77 -27.84 -9.36
CA ILE A 420 12.08 -28.04 -8.07
C ILE A 420 11.08 -29.19 -8.26
N LYS A 421 11.14 -30.20 -7.40
CA LYS A 421 10.17 -31.28 -7.35
C LYS A 421 9.13 -30.99 -6.26
N PRO A 422 7.89 -30.59 -6.60
CA PRO A 422 6.87 -30.26 -5.60
C PRO A 422 6.51 -31.47 -4.73
N HIS A 423 6.26 -31.24 -3.44
CA HIS A 423 5.76 -32.28 -2.57
C HIS A 423 4.33 -32.71 -2.97
N ALA A 424 4.04 -34.01 -2.94
CA ALA A 424 2.76 -34.55 -3.39
C ALA A 424 1.55 -33.94 -2.65
N SER A 425 1.69 -33.70 -1.33
CA SER A 425 0.62 -33.06 -0.53
C SER A 425 0.30 -31.62 -0.97
N ILE A 426 1.30 -30.90 -1.48
CA ILE A 426 1.13 -29.54 -2.01
C ILE A 426 0.40 -29.60 -3.35
N VAL A 427 0.78 -30.52 -4.24
CA VAL A 427 0.11 -30.69 -5.55
C VAL A 427 -1.38 -31.03 -5.34
N ASP A 428 -1.67 -31.94 -4.41
CA ASP A 428 -3.05 -32.32 -4.07
C ASP A 428 -3.83 -31.14 -3.43
N ALA A 429 -3.20 -30.40 -2.50
CA ALA A 429 -3.83 -29.23 -1.88
C ALA A 429 -4.11 -28.10 -2.89
N LEU A 430 -3.16 -27.80 -3.78
CA LEU A 430 -3.37 -26.84 -4.87
C LEU A 430 -4.49 -27.30 -5.82
N THR A 431 -4.53 -28.61 -6.16
CA THR A 431 -5.61 -29.17 -6.99
C THR A 431 -6.97 -28.93 -6.33
N THR A 432 -7.08 -29.22 -5.04
CA THR A 432 -8.29 -28.93 -4.26
C THR A 432 -8.63 -27.44 -4.28
N ALA A 433 -7.64 -26.58 -4.00
CA ALA A 433 -7.85 -25.13 -3.95
C ALA A 433 -8.31 -24.54 -5.29
N PHE A 434 -7.83 -25.07 -6.43
CA PHE A 434 -8.25 -24.67 -7.77
C PHE A 434 -9.65 -25.18 -8.19
N THR A 435 -10.17 -26.21 -7.53
CA THR A 435 -11.51 -26.75 -7.82
C THR A 435 -12.62 -26.10 -6.99
N LEU A 436 -12.27 -25.46 -5.87
CA LEU A 436 -13.25 -24.78 -5.03
C LEU A 436 -13.91 -23.62 -5.75
N GLN A 437 -15.25 -23.57 -5.69
CA GLN A 437 -16.01 -22.43 -6.19
C GLN A 437 -15.76 -21.23 -5.26
N ARG A 438 -15.41 -20.09 -5.84
CA ARG A 438 -15.14 -18.85 -5.12
C ARG A 438 -16.00 -17.71 -5.65
N ALA A 439 -16.17 -16.68 -4.82
CA ALA A 439 -16.86 -15.47 -5.23
C ALA A 439 -16.17 -14.80 -6.45
N PRO A 440 -16.92 -14.10 -7.31
CA PRO A 440 -16.39 -13.47 -8.53
C PRO A 440 -15.23 -12.49 -8.27
N ASP A 441 -15.19 -11.87 -7.10
CA ASP A 441 -14.17 -10.90 -6.66
C ASP A 441 -12.98 -11.52 -5.91
N SER A 442 -12.88 -12.87 -5.87
CA SER A 442 -11.73 -13.57 -5.23
C SER A 442 -10.46 -13.55 -6.08
N THR A 443 -10.15 -12.43 -6.74
CA THR A 443 -9.02 -12.31 -7.67
C THR A 443 -7.68 -12.58 -6.98
N GLU A 444 -7.48 -12.09 -5.75
CA GLU A 444 -6.24 -12.27 -5.00
C GLU A 444 -5.91 -13.73 -4.74
N VAL A 445 -6.91 -14.53 -4.42
CA VAL A 445 -6.73 -15.98 -4.23
C VAL A 445 -6.31 -16.67 -5.52
N TRP A 446 -6.99 -16.34 -6.64
CA TRP A 446 -6.68 -16.93 -7.93
C TRP A 446 -5.28 -16.54 -8.44
N THR A 447 -4.87 -15.28 -8.26
CA THR A 447 -3.53 -14.82 -8.63
C THR A 447 -2.45 -15.49 -7.79
N ALA A 448 -2.66 -15.62 -6.47
CA ALA A 448 -1.72 -16.29 -5.57
C ALA A 448 -1.56 -17.79 -5.92
N LEU A 449 -2.68 -18.51 -6.15
CA LEU A 449 -2.64 -19.91 -6.57
C LEU A 449 -1.92 -20.08 -7.93
N THR A 450 -2.15 -19.15 -8.86
CA THR A 450 -1.51 -19.13 -10.19
C THR A 450 0.00 -18.95 -10.05
N ASP A 451 0.45 -18.01 -9.21
CA ASP A 451 1.87 -17.78 -8.95
C ASP A 451 2.52 -19.00 -8.27
N ALA A 452 1.83 -19.66 -7.33
CA ALA A 452 2.33 -20.86 -6.67
C ALA A 452 2.51 -22.03 -7.68
N ALA A 453 1.51 -22.24 -8.54
CA ALA A 453 1.58 -23.27 -9.59
C ALA A 453 2.73 -22.99 -10.58
N GLY A 454 2.93 -21.70 -10.94
CA GLY A 454 4.03 -21.25 -11.80
C GLY A 454 5.39 -21.44 -11.17
N ALA A 455 5.57 -21.02 -9.92
CA ALA A 455 6.84 -21.13 -9.19
C ALA A 455 7.28 -22.59 -9.00
N LEU A 456 6.34 -23.50 -8.78
CA LEU A 456 6.58 -24.95 -8.67
C LEU A 456 6.60 -25.68 -10.02
N GLN A 457 6.35 -24.98 -11.14
CA GLN A 457 6.33 -25.52 -12.49
C GLN A 457 5.42 -26.78 -12.64
N ILE A 458 4.25 -26.77 -11.99
CA ILE A 458 3.34 -27.93 -11.98
C ILE A 458 2.56 -27.97 -13.29
N LEU A 459 3.05 -28.73 -14.26
CA LEU A 459 2.49 -28.80 -15.63
C LEU A 459 1.02 -29.22 -15.70
N SER A 460 0.51 -29.98 -14.72
CA SER A 460 -0.90 -30.38 -14.68
C SER A 460 -1.88 -29.20 -14.56
N PHE A 461 -1.41 -28.01 -14.11
CA PHE A 461 -2.23 -26.81 -14.05
C PHE A 461 -2.23 -25.97 -15.33
N LYS A 462 -1.42 -26.30 -16.35
CA LYS A 462 -1.41 -25.59 -17.63
C LYS A 462 -2.78 -25.32 -18.22
N PRO A 463 -3.71 -26.29 -18.33
CA PRO A 463 -5.05 -26.03 -18.86
C PRO A 463 -5.81 -24.94 -18.09
N LYS A 464 -5.66 -24.88 -16.76
CA LYS A 464 -6.29 -23.85 -15.92
C LYS A 464 -5.64 -22.48 -16.13
N LEU A 465 -4.31 -22.45 -16.24
CA LEU A 465 -3.56 -21.22 -16.51
C LEU A 465 -3.85 -20.68 -17.92
N ASP A 466 -4.04 -21.56 -18.91
CA ASP A 466 -4.50 -21.18 -20.25
C ASP A 466 -5.89 -20.55 -20.22
N ALA A 467 -6.80 -21.08 -19.39
CA ALA A 467 -8.12 -20.46 -19.19
C ALA A 467 -7.99 -19.07 -18.54
N PHE A 468 -7.11 -18.91 -17.54
CA PHE A 468 -6.84 -17.60 -16.93
C PHE A 468 -6.13 -16.62 -17.88
N CYS A 469 -5.31 -17.13 -18.80
CA CYS A 469 -4.67 -16.33 -19.86
C CYS A 469 -5.69 -15.69 -20.82
N LYS A 470 -6.89 -16.24 -20.90
CA LYS A 470 -8.02 -15.75 -21.69
C LYS A 470 -9.04 -14.94 -20.86
N SER A 471 -8.84 -14.85 -19.55
CA SER A 471 -9.76 -14.19 -18.64
C SER A 471 -10.00 -12.72 -19.02
N PRO A 472 -11.23 -12.19 -18.89
CA PRO A 472 -11.47 -10.75 -18.98
C PRO A 472 -10.78 -9.95 -17.85
N ASN A 473 -10.43 -10.59 -16.71
CA ASN A 473 -9.73 -9.95 -15.62
C ASN A 473 -8.23 -9.76 -15.96
N PRO A 474 -7.71 -8.52 -16.05
CA PRO A 474 -6.33 -8.27 -16.45
C PRO A 474 -5.29 -8.79 -15.43
N ALA A 475 -5.60 -8.78 -14.13
CA ALA A 475 -4.71 -9.32 -13.10
C ALA A 475 -4.50 -10.83 -13.29
N LEU A 476 -5.58 -11.58 -13.50
CA LEU A 476 -5.47 -13.03 -13.78
C LEU A 476 -4.65 -13.31 -15.03
N ARG A 477 -4.87 -12.55 -16.13
CA ARG A 477 -4.07 -12.71 -17.36
C ARG A 477 -2.59 -12.48 -17.11
N GLN A 478 -2.24 -11.42 -16.40
CA GLN A 478 -0.85 -11.06 -16.12
C GLN A 478 -0.13 -12.16 -15.31
N HIS A 479 -0.79 -12.68 -14.27
CA HIS A 479 -0.23 -13.75 -13.44
C HIS A 479 -0.15 -15.08 -14.21
N ALA A 480 -1.16 -15.41 -15.01
CA ALA A 480 -1.13 -16.60 -15.86
C ALA A 480 -0.02 -16.54 -16.93
N GLU A 481 0.17 -15.38 -17.57
CA GLU A 481 1.26 -15.16 -18.51
C GLU A 481 2.62 -15.38 -17.87
N LYS A 482 2.84 -14.78 -16.69
CA LYS A 482 4.09 -14.95 -15.93
C LYS A 482 4.31 -16.43 -15.58
N ALA A 483 3.29 -17.11 -15.07
CA ALA A 483 3.38 -18.53 -14.70
C ALA A 483 3.68 -19.43 -15.90
N LEU A 484 2.99 -19.25 -17.03
CA LEU A 484 3.22 -20.01 -18.27
C LEU A 484 4.62 -19.77 -18.85
N ARG A 485 5.14 -18.53 -18.77
CA ARG A 485 6.52 -18.21 -19.17
C ARG A 485 7.55 -18.95 -18.31
N VAL A 486 7.35 -19.02 -16.98
CA VAL A 486 8.19 -19.80 -16.07
C VAL A 486 8.13 -21.30 -16.39
N MET A 487 6.98 -21.81 -16.85
CA MET A 487 6.80 -23.20 -17.28
C MET A 487 7.33 -23.50 -18.69
N GLY A 488 8.09 -22.60 -19.30
CA GLY A 488 8.79 -22.81 -20.59
C GLY A 488 8.16 -22.11 -21.80
N GLU A 489 7.02 -21.42 -21.66
CA GLU A 489 6.40 -20.68 -22.78
C GLU A 489 6.92 -19.24 -22.86
N GLN A 490 8.21 -19.04 -23.13
CA GLN A 490 8.91 -17.75 -23.05
C GLN A 490 8.23 -16.61 -23.81
N LYS A 491 7.57 -16.90 -24.93
CA LYS A 491 6.90 -15.92 -25.80
C LYS A 491 5.39 -15.84 -25.57
N ARG A 492 4.87 -16.43 -24.47
CA ARG A 492 3.43 -16.42 -24.19
C ARG A 492 2.93 -14.98 -24.02
N GLU A 493 1.87 -14.66 -24.72
CA GLU A 493 1.05 -13.46 -24.56
C GLU A 493 -0.37 -13.86 -24.21
N CYS A 494 -0.94 -13.23 -23.17
CA CYS A 494 -2.31 -13.47 -22.73
C CYS A 494 -3.24 -12.36 -23.21
N LYS A 495 -4.34 -12.73 -23.85
CA LYS A 495 -5.34 -11.78 -24.36
C LYS A 495 -6.72 -12.19 -23.88
N ALA A 496 -7.55 -11.18 -23.53
CA ALA A 496 -8.92 -11.45 -23.12
C ALA A 496 -9.73 -12.09 -24.27
N GLU A 497 -10.45 -13.15 -23.96
CA GLU A 497 -11.48 -13.74 -24.85
C GLU A 497 -12.85 -13.47 -24.23
N GLY A 498 -13.70 -12.76 -24.94
CA GLY A 498 -15.03 -12.35 -24.49
C GLY A 498 -15.07 -11.06 -23.67
N PRO A 499 -16.29 -10.56 -23.40
CA PRO A 499 -16.50 -9.32 -22.67
C PRO A 499 -16.21 -9.50 -21.16
N ALA A 500 -15.79 -8.42 -20.52
CA ALA A 500 -15.74 -8.37 -19.06
C ALA A 500 -17.16 -8.51 -18.46
N PRO A 501 -17.30 -9.12 -17.28
CA PRO A 501 -18.58 -9.15 -16.58
C PRO A 501 -19.14 -7.74 -16.42
N ARG A 502 -20.38 -7.52 -16.84
CA ARG A 502 -21.04 -6.22 -16.72
C ARG A 502 -21.47 -6.01 -15.28
N PRO A 503 -21.03 -4.93 -14.60
CA PRO A 503 -21.51 -4.59 -13.27
C PRO A 503 -23.02 -4.26 -13.30
N SER A 504 -23.78 -4.80 -12.33
CA SER A 504 -25.23 -4.52 -12.21
C SER A 504 -25.54 -3.06 -11.91
N GLU A 505 -24.60 -2.32 -11.38
CA GLU A 505 -24.69 -0.90 -11.07
C GLU A 505 -24.94 -0.04 -12.31
N LEU A 506 -24.54 -0.50 -13.50
CA LEU A 506 -24.79 0.21 -14.76
C LEU A 506 -26.29 0.33 -15.12
N ASP A 507 -27.17 -0.40 -14.44
CA ASP A 507 -28.61 -0.34 -14.69
C ASP A 507 -29.31 0.80 -13.92
N HIS A 508 -28.63 1.37 -12.89
CA HIS A 508 -29.23 2.34 -11.98
C HIS A 508 -28.21 3.31 -11.35
N LEU A 509 -27.34 3.89 -12.17
CA LEU A 509 -26.29 4.79 -11.69
C LEU A 509 -26.83 5.92 -10.82
N VAL A 510 -26.20 6.14 -9.67
CA VAL A 510 -26.43 7.30 -8.82
C VAL A 510 -25.93 8.54 -9.55
N SER A 511 -26.76 9.61 -9.62
CA SER A 511 -26.46 10.86 -10.33
C SER A 511 -25.93 11.96 -9.42
N ASP A 512 -26.36 11.96 -8.16
CA ASP A 512 -26.07 13.03 -7.21
C ASP A 512 -25.03 12.60 -6.17
N LYS A 513 -24.35 13.58 -5.57
CA LYS A 513 -23.44 13.33 -4.44
C LYS A 513 -24.22 12.70 -3.29
N VAL A 514 -23.60 11.77 -2.61
CA VAL A 514 -24.21 11.04 -1.49
C VAL A 514 -23.27 11.07 -0.29
N THR A 515 -23.79 11.38 0.90
CA THR A 515 -23.03 11.32 2.13
C THR A 515 -23.31 9.99 2.84
N LEU A 516 -22.26 9.22 3.11
CA LEU A 516 -22.31 8.04 3.98
C LEU A 516 -21.82 8.43 5.38
N VAL A 517 -22.61 8.12 6.39
CA VAL A 517 -22.29 8.36 7.81
C VAL A 517 -22.04 7.01 8.46
N PHE A 518 -20.77 6.75 8.84
CA PHE A 518 -20.35 5.55 9.52
C PHE A 518 -20.36 5.77 11.04
N GLU A 519 -21.19 5.05 11.75
CA GLU A 519 -21.19 4.97 13.21
C GLU A 519 -20.24 3.85 13.61
N THR A 520 -19.10 4.20 14.22
CA THR A 520 -18.04 3.25 14.59
C THR A 520 -17.80 3.24 16.09
N ASP A 521 -17.04 2.27 16.58
CA ASP A 521 -16.58 2.24 17.97
C ASP A 521 -15.81 3.51 18.37
N SER A 522 -15.23 4.23 17.42
CA SER A 522 -14.48 5.48 17.62
C SER A 522 -15.31 6.74 17.37
N GLY A 523 -16.63 6.57 17.20
CA GLY A 523 -17.59 7.63 16.93
C GLY A 523 -17.94 7.76 15.44
N GLU A 524 -18.71 8.81 15.12
CA GLU A 524 -19.25 9.04 13.80
C GLU A 524 -18.21 9.67 12.87
N VAL A 525 -18.04 9.13 11.65
CA VAL A 525 -17.23 9.68 10.56
C VAL A 525 -18.01 9.68 9.26
N LYS A 526 -17.69 10.61 8.35
CA LYS A 526 -18.46 10.81 7.14
C LYS A 526 -17.62 10.75 5.88
N LEU A 527 -18.24 10.26 4.79
CA LEU A 527 -17.71 10.25 3.44
C LEU A 527 -18.72 10.92 2.50
N SER A 528 -18.28 11.90 1.73
CA SER A 528 -19.04 12.47 0.60
C SER A 528 -18.57 11.80 -0.68
N LEU A 529 -19.41 10.94 -1.27
CA LEU A 529 -19.13 10.25 -2.53
C LEU A 529 -19.64 11.07 -3.71
N ASP A 530 -18.83 11.15 -4.77
CA ASP A 530 -19.12 11.97 -5.95
C ASP A 530 -19.15 11.08 -7.22
N PRO A 531 -20.34 10.81 -7.78
CA PRO A 531 -20.47 9.97 -8.98
C PRO A 531 -19.80 10.58 -10.23
N ALA A 532 -19.53 11.89 -10.25
CA ALA A 532 -18.78 12.50 -11.34
C ALA A 532 -17.33 11.98 -11.42
N LEU A 533 -16.76 11.50 -10.31
CA LEU A 533 -15.42 10.92 -10.27
C LEU A 533 -15.40 9.47 -10.80
N ALA A 534 -16.29 8.63 -10.29
CA ALA A 534 -16.33 7.20 -10.56
C ALA A 534 -17.78 6.66 -10.43
N PRO A 535 -18.63 6.82 -11.44
CA PRO A 535 -20.07 6.57 -11.33
C PRO A 535 -20.43 5.13 -10.94
N VAL A 536 -19.75 4.12 -11.48
CA VAL A 536 -20.05 2.70 -11.18
C VAL A 536 -19.59 2.35 -9.77
N ALA A 537 -18.37 2.77 -9.41
CA ALA A 537 -17.84 2.51 -8.07
C ALA A 537 -18.66 3.22 -6.99
N VAL A 538 -19.01 4.48 -7.18
CA VAL A 538 -19.87 5.22 -6.22
C VAL A 538 -21.21 4.53 -6.05
N THR A 539 -21.87 4.13 -7.14
CA THR A 539 -23.14 3.38 -7.09
C THR A 539 -22.98 2.09 -6.27
N ARG A 540 -21.90 1.32 -6.50
CA ARG A 540 -21.59 0.11 -5.73
C ARG A 540 -21.54 0.41 -4.23
N PHE A 541 -20.80 1.42 -3.79
CA PHE A 541 -20.65 1.74 -2.37
C PHE A 541 -21.95 2.26 -1.74
N VAL A 542 -22.75 3.02 -2.49
CA VAL A 542 -24.08 3.47 -2.05
C VAL A 542 -25.04 2.29 -1.88
N ASP A 543 -25.06 1.35 -2.83
CA ASP A 543 -25.91 0.15 -2.74
C ASP A 543 -25.49 -0.76 -1.58
N LEU A 544 -24.21 -0.96 -1.38
CA LEU A 544 -23.69 -1.71 -0.24
C LEU A 544 -24.07 -1.05 1.09
N ALA A 545 -23.99 0.28 1.17
CA ALA A 545 -24.41 1.00 2.38
C ALA A 545 -25.93 0.86 2.63
N ARG A 546 -26.75 1.00 1.58
CA ARG A 546 -28.22 0.84 1.67
C ARG A 546 -28.63 -0.59 2.05
N SER A 547 -27.88 -1.59 1.64
CA SER A 547 -28.16 -3.00 1.98
C SER A 547 -27.67 -3.41 3.38
N GLY A 548 -27.04 -2.50 4.14
CA GLY A 548 -26.47 -2.82 5.46
C GLY A 548 -25.16 -3.63 5.39
N PHE A 549 -24.53 -3.75 4.23
CA PHE A 549 -23.33 -4.56 4.03
C PHE A 549 -22.19 -4.21 4.99
N PHE A 550 -22.02 -2.94 5.31
CA PHE A 550 -20.93 -2.49 6.17
C PHE A 550 -21.17 -2.70 7.67
N GLU A 551 -22.39 -3.09 8.08
CA GLU A 551 -22.69 -3.35 9.48
C GLU A 551 -21.88 -4.54 10.01
N LYS A 552 -21.26 -4.37 11.17
CA LYS A 552 -20.34 -5.32 11.82
C LYS A 552 -19.02 -5.56 11.07
N VAL A 553 -18.78 -4.86 9.95
CA VAL A 553 -17.50 -4.91 9.27
C VAL A 553 -16.41 -4.24 10.12
N ARG A 554 -15.25 -4.87 10.19
CA ARG A 554 -14.10 -4.35 10.93
C ARG A 554 -13.23 -3.47 10.06
N VAL A 555 -12.66 -2.43 10.65
CA VAL A 555 -11.53 -1.72 10.07
C VAL A 555 -10.32 -2.64 10.16
N HIS A 556 -9.97 -3.30 9.07
CA HIS A 556 -8.94 -4.35 9.08
C HIS A 556 -7.52 -3.79 8.95
N ARG A 557 -7.36 -2.55 8.44
CA ARG A 557 -6.05 -1.96 8.26
C ARG A 557 -6.05 -0.47 8.59
N VAL A 558 -5.19 -0.06 9.52
CA VAL A 558 -4.89 1.35 9.80
C VAL A 558 -3.38 1.53 9.80
N VAL A 559 -2.90 2.39 8.91
CA VAL A 559 -1.50 2.84 8.91
C VAL A 559 -1.52 4.31 9.32
N PRO A 560 -1.11 4.64 10.55
CA PRO A 560 -1.12 6.01 11.05
C PRO A 560 -0.42 6.97 10.10
N GLY A 561 -1.05 8.11 9.79
CA GLY A 561 -0.51 9.09 8.83
C GLY A 561 -0.53 8.64 7.37
N PHE A 562 -1.05 7.46 7.04
CA PHE A 562 -1.21 6.99 5.66
C PHE A 562 -2.69 6.77 5.32
N VAL A 563 -3.27 5.63 5.71
CA VAL A 563 -4.64 5.27 5.34
C VAL A 563 -5.39 4.57 6.46
N VAL A 564 -6.72 4.70 6.41
CA VAL A 564 -7.69 3.83 7.08
C VAL A 564 -8.42 3.04 6.01
N GLN A 565 -8.43 1.70 6.10
CA GLN A 565 -9.03 0.80 5.11
C GLN A 565 -10.03 -0.14 5.77
N LEU A 566 -11.19 -0.28 5.13
CA LEU A 566 -12.30 -1.13 5.57
C LEU A 566 -13.11 -1.66 4.38
N GLY A 567 -14.14 -2.48 4.65
CA GLY A 567 -15.05 -2.98 3.62
C GLY A 567 -14.84 -4.44 3.23
N ASP A 568 -13.98 -5.14 3.96
CA ASP A 568 -13.87 -6.59 3.91
C ASP A 568 -14.74 -7.23 5.02
N PRO A 569 -15.75 -8.06 4.68
CA PRO A 569 -16.59 -8.72 5.69
C PRO A 569 -15.82 -9.71 6.57
N GLY A 570 -14.75 -10.33 6.03
CA GLY A 570 -13.86 -11.24 6.76
C GLY A 570 -12.96 -10.52 7.76
N GLY A 571 -12.67 -9.24 7.52
CA GLY A 571 -11.80 -8.42 8.33
C GLY A 571 -10.32 -8.84 8.29
N ASP A 572 -9.90 -9.53 7.24
CA ASP A 572 -8.54 -10.02 7.03
C ASP A 572 -7.85 -9.40 5.78
N GLY A 573 -8.58 -8.56 5.04
CA GLY A 573 -8.10 -7.85 3.86
C GLY A 573 -8.34 -8.56 2.53
N TYR A 574 -8.81 -9.80 2.52
CA TYR A 574 -8.99 -10.63 1.32
C TYR A 574 -10.44 -10.83 0.87
N GLY A 575 -11.41 -10.30 1.61
CA GLY A 575 -12.83 -10.41 1.31
C GLY A 575 -13.38 -9.24 0.49
N GLY A 576 -14.54 -9.49 -0.13
CA GLY A 576 -15.28 -8.49 -0.89
C GLY A 576 -16.78 -8.69 -0.84
N ALA A 577 -17.51 -7.99 -1.71
CA ALA A 577 -18.97 -8.03 -1.77
C ALA A 577 -19.54 -9.30 -2.47
N GLY A 578 -18.70 -10.18 -3.00
CA GLY A 578 -19.14 -11.34 -3.79
C GLY A 578 -19.73 -10.98 -5.15
N LYS A 579 -19.52 -9.74 -5.62
CA LYS A 579 -20.01 -9.25 -6.91
C LYS A 579 -18.90 -9.23 -7.96
N ALA A 580 -19.27 -9.03 -9.23
CA ALA A 580 -18.29 -8.82 -10.30
C ALA A 580 -17.32 -7.68 -9.94
N PRO A 581 -16.00 -7.84 -10.18
CA PRO A 581 -15.03 -6.78 -9.91
C PRO A 581 -15.36 -5.49 -10.64
N LEU A 582 -15.07 -4.36 -10.00
CA LEU A 582 -15.18 -3.03 -10.59
C LEU A 582 -13.98 -2.75 -11.49
N ALA A 583 -14.23 -2.28 -12.69
CA ALA A 583 -13.19 -1.66 -13.50
C ALA A 583 -12.64 -0.41 -12.82
N CYS A 584 -11.35 -0.14 -12.98
CA CYS A 584 -10.72 1.03 -12.39
C CYS A 584 -11.18 2.32 -13.07
N GLU A 585 -12.07 3.05 -12.42
CA GLU A 585 -12.51 4.38 -12.84
C GLU A 585 -11.51 5.46 -12.41
N THR A 586 -10.23 5.24 -12.77
CA THR A 586 -9.15 6.16 -12.40
C THR A 586 -9.27 7.52 -13.09
N SER A 587 -8.63 8.54 -12.51
CA SER A 587 -8.61 9.91 -13.01
C SER A 587 -7.25 10.57 -12.72
N PRO A 588 -6.90 11.67 -13.40
CA PRO A 588 -5.69 12.44 -13.09
C PRO A 588 -5.78 13.30 -11.82
N ILE A 589 -6.87 13.16 -11.04
CA ILE A 589 -7.08 13.93 -9.81
C ILE A 589 -6.26 13.33 -8.68
N SER A 590 -5.60 14.20 -7.89
CA SER A 590 -4.69 13.79 -6.82
C SER A 590 -5.39 13.26 -5.57
N PHE A 591 -4.73 12.30 -4.92
CA PHE A 591 -5.07 11.80 -3.58
C PHE A 591 -4.49 12.70 -2.49
N ASP A 592 -5.19 13.79 -2.21
CA ASP A 592 -4.92 14.70 -1.10
C ASP A 592 -5.36 14.10 0.26
N PRO A 593 -5.10 14.76 1.39
CA PRO A 593 -5.65 14.34 2.67
C PRO A 593 -7.18 14.18 2.59
N LEU A 594 -7.69 13.13 3.24
CA LEU A 594 -9.12 12.78 3.28
C LEU A 594 -9.73 12.38 1.93
N SER A 595 -8.92 12.00 0.94
CA SER A 595 -9.43 11.36 -0.28
C SER A 595 -9.92 9.96 0.00
N VAL A 596 -11.04 9.58 -0.66
CA VAL A 596 -11.64 8.24 -0.56
C VAL A 596 -11.36 7.48 -1.84
N GLY A 597 -10.67 6.35 -1.74
CA GLY A 597 -10.32 5.51 -2.89
C GLY A 597 -10.83 4.08 -2.77
N VAL A 598 -11.00 3.41 -3.91
CA VAL A 598 -11.31 1.98 -3.98
C VAL A 598 -10.03 1.18 -3.80
N ALA A 599 -10.00 0.25 -2.83
CA ALA A 599 -8.87 -0.64 -2.65
C ALA A 599 -8.83 -1.71 -3.74
N LEU A 600 -7.63 -2.07 -4.19
CA LEU A 600 -7.39 -2.96 -5.33
C LEU A 600 -6.31 -4.00 -4.99
N ALA A 601 -6.48 -5.20 -5.53
CA ALA A 601 -5.47 -6.27 -5.63
C ALA A 601 -4.81 -6.33 -7.03
N GLY A 602 -4.70 -5.21 -7.69
CA GLY A 602 -4.30 -5.04 -9.08
C GLY A 602 -5.36 -4.28 -9.87
N ARG A 603 -5.08 -4.00 -11.14
CA ARG A 603 -6.01 -3.25 -11.99
C ARG A 603 -7.32 -4.03 -12.20
N ASP A 604 -8.45 -3.33 -12.13
CA ASP A 604 -9.80 -3.85 -12.37
C ASP A 604 -10.21 -4.97 -11.39
N THR A 605 -9.80 -4.85 -10.12
CA THR A 605 -10.13 -5.82 -9.05
C THR A 605 -10.93 -5.21 -7.91
N GLY A 606 -11.43 -3.97 -8.06
CA GLY A 606 -12.21 -3.30 -7.02
C GLY A 606 -13.47 -4.08 -6.64
N SER A 607 -13.81 -4.10 -5.35
CA SER A 607 -15.03 -4.75 -4.84
C SER A 607 -15.76 -3.87 -3.82
N SER A 608 -15.65 -4.14 -2.55
CA SER A 608 -16.29 -3.41 -1.45
C SER A 608 -15.31 -2.70 -0.52
N GLN A 609 -14.01 -2.94 -0.69
CA GLN A 609 -13.01 -2.32 0.15
C GLN A 609 -12.72 -0.89 -0.31
N LEU A 610 -12.71 0.04 0.65
CA LEU A 610 -12.32 1.43 0.44
C LEU A 610 -11.24 1.84 1.43
N PHE A 611 -10.49 2.87 1.07
CA PHE A 611 -9.55 3.52 1.97
C PHE A 611 -9.75 5.04 2.00
N VAL A 612 -9.41 5.63 3.15
CA VAL A 612 -9.35 7.09 3.36
C VAL A 612 -7.91 7.48 3.60
N THR A 613 -7.38 8.43 2.83
CA THR A 613 -6.02 8.94 3.02
C THR A 613 -5.96 9.92 4.19
N LEU A 614 -4.91 9.82 5.02
CA LEU A 614 -4.67 10.74 6.15
C LEU A 614 -3.69 11.86 5.82
N ALA A 615 -3.05 11.80 4.65
CA ALA A 615 -2.18 12.83 4.09
C ALA A 615 -2.20 12.77 2.56
N ALA A 616 -1.46 13.64 1.88
CA ALA A 616 -1.29 13.60 0.43
C ALA A 616 -0.37 12.46 -0.01
N PHE A 617 -0.85 11.63 -0.95
CA PHE A 617 -0.11 10.47 -1.47
C PHE A 617 -0.14 10.39 -2.99
N PRO A 618 0.64 11.23 -3.68
CA PRO A 618 0.65 11.26 -5.15
C PRO A 618 1.05 9.95 -5.85
N HIS A 619 1.56 8.96 -5.11
CA HIS A 619 1.81 7.63 -5.68
C HIS A 619 0.53 6.83 -5.93
N LEU A 620 -0.60 7.27 -5.37
CA LEU A 620 -1.91 6.68 -5.61
C LEU A 620 -2.60 7.30 -6.84
N ASP A 621 -2.13 8.49 -7.26
CA ASP A 621 -2.74 9.27 -8.34
C ASP A 621 -2.76 8.49 -9.64
N GLY A 622 -3.95 8.36 -10.21
CA GLY A 622 -4.18 7.66 -11.45
C GLY A 622 -4.09 6.12 -11.38
N ASP A 623 -3.63 5.54 -10.28
CA ASP A 623 -3.56 4.08 -10.11
C ASP A 623 -4.77 3.52 -9.34
N TYR A 624 -5.47 4.38 -8.58
CA TYR A 624 -6.69 4.04 -7.84
C TYR A 624 -7.87 4.90 -8.29
N ALA A 625 -9.07 4.35 -8.19
CA ALA A 625 -10.29 5.13 -8.42
C ALA A 625 -10.59 6.00 -7.20
N LEU A 626 -10.56 7.33 -7.39
CA LEU A 626 -11.02 8.30 -6.42
C LEU A 626 -12.55 8.36 -6.50
N ILE A 627 -13.25 8.15 -5.36
CA ILE A 627 -14.71 8.09 -5.30
C ILE A 627 -15.34 9.21 -4.48
N GLY A 628 -14.53 10.02 -3.79
CA GLY A 628 -15.06 11.10 -2.97
C GLY A 628 -14.05 11.66 -1.98
N ARG A 629 -14.59 12.38 -0.99
CA ARG A 629 -13.83 13.00 0.11
C ARG A 629 -14.44 12.63 1.46
N ALA A 630 -13.58 12.48 2.46
CA ALA A 630 -13.96 12.29 3.85
C ALA A 630 -14.01 13.63 4.59
N GLU A 631 -14.85 13.72 5.63
CA GLU A 631 -14.75 14.80 6.61
C GLU A 631 -13.64 14.49 7.64
N PRO A 632 -13.09 15.50 8.35
CA PRO A 632 -12.14 15.28 9.44
C PRO A 632 -12.69 14.34 10.52
N GLY A 633 -11.81 13.54 11.13
CA GLY A 633 -12.17 12.59 12.18
C GLY A 633 -11.75 11.14 11.90
N TRP A 634 -11.34 10.84 10.67
CA TRP A 634 -10.86 9.50 10.29
C TRP A 634 -9.52 9.13 10.96
N GLU A 635 -8.73 10.11 11.39
CA GLU A 635 -7.49 9.93 12.13
C GLU A 635 -7.69 9.28 13.52
N ARG A 636 -8.93 9.32 14.06
CA ARG A 636 -9.25 8.67 15.34
C ARG A 636 -9.64 7.20 15.21
N ILE A 637 -9.92 6.74 13.99
CA ILE A 637 -10.29 5.33 13.73
C ILE A 637 -9.09 4.43 14.00
N ALA A 638 -9.35 3.31 14.68
CA ALA A 638 -8.33 2.31 14.99
C ALA A 638 -8.57 1.00 14.24
N GLN A 639 -7.47 0.28 14.01
CA GLN A 639 -7.56 -1.09 13.49
C GLN A 639 -8.33 -1.97 14.48
N GLY A 640 -9.31 -2.71 13.96
CA GLY A 640 -10.20 -3.54 14.75
C GLY A 640 -11.50 -2.83 15.19
N ASP A 641 -11.64 -1.50 14.98
CA ASP A 641 -12.92 -0.81 15.19
C ASP A 641 -14.02 -1.46 14.34
N VAL A 642 -15.20 -1.55 14.88
CA VAL A 642 -16.37 -2.15 14.22
C VAL A 642 -17.29 -1.04 13.73
N VAL A 643 -17.74 -1.14 12.49
CA VAL A 643 -18.81 -0.32 11.95
C VAL A 643 -20.13 -0.84 12.53
N GLN A 644 -20.78 -0.04 13.35
CA GLN A 644 -22.04 -0.41 13.99
C GLN A 644 -23.21 -0.23 13.02
N ARG A 645 -23.19 0.86 12.26
CA ARG A 645 -24.23 1.22 11.30
C ARG A 645 -23.69 2.16 10.23
N VAL A 646 -24.26 2.12 9.02
CA VAL A 646 -24.05 3.14 7.98
C VAL A 646 -25.38 3.76 7.59
N ARG A 647 -25.46 5.09 7.65
CA ARG A 647 -26.61 5.86 7.15
C ARG A 647 -26.26 6.51 5.83
N VAL A 648 -27.19 6.45 4.90
CA VAL A 648 -27.08 7.12 3.58
C VAL A 648 -27.90 8.40 3.67
N LEU A 649 -27.25 9.55 3.59
CA LEU A 649 -27.92 10.85 3.56
C LEU A 649 -28.03 11.33 2.11
N PRO A 650 -29.16 11.96 1.74
CA PRO A 650 -29.27 12.63 0.45
C PRO A 650 -28.29 13.80 0.34
N PRO A 651 -28.09 14.36 -0.84
CA PRO A 651 -27.22 15.51 -1.10
C PRO A 651 -27.51 16.71 -0.20
#